data_1a906b4a4bac5217391a7124112e68b9
#
_entry.id   1a906b4a4bac5217391a7124112e68b9
#
_cell.length_a   1.000
_cell.length_b   1.000
_cell.length_c   1.000
_cell.angle_alpha   90.00
_cell.angle_beta   90.00
_cell.angle_gamma   90.00
#
_symmetry.space_group_name_H-M   'P 1'
#
loop_
_entity.id
_entity.type
_entity.pdbx_description
1 polymer ?
#
loop_
_entity_poly.entity_id
_entity_poly.type
_entity_poly.pdbx_seq_one_letter_code
_entity_poly.pdbx_strand_id
1 'polypeptide(L)'
;MQRGFGKGRRSLFSCGHLPVFLFPPSKGSSYASLGLSARPYPHSFILTTEPNTLFIVMSAMTNVSSSTPSTSRQAASKFDQGEFVYNLDLVVLAVLAVLVLFSLPRAFTRYTHLPEWFQGLLLHTAKIDVPVQLDKQVAEAPITPLSRAYFSPTSPTGGGHGFNDFYTEKAYNGSDEGHGPRGNLNRNKSSGSAHANLLRNTSTSSGRVRRTHVNLPSHMQGWSSILPSVSHYLRLTIRPGLTVGKAFIVLAYTVAIVYAGLLKSNPFTQPVRSGWVAVSQVPVVIILATKNNVPGMLLGVGYERLNFFHRYAGRLVVLAVNVHALGFIYAWSIAGTFTQHLTVPHYRAGLIALVCADVLAFFSTSFWRNKFYSVFVATHIIGVVVLLGAICMHSNPSVPYVLIAVGAYALDRVLRFVKTRYAYAHLTALNELGMTRIEVPVVNAGWRAGQHVRIRVLSRGMGWFGWAECHPFSIASVAKSPNEEGLVLMCKKAGTWTTKLFDLAKRAEYGEAGGYQHGVRVLIEGPYGGPGHTLFASFSGALFVAGGSGITFALSAVQDLVQKDLRGESRLKSIELVWIVQDPSMLIPLIPTFTDILSQRTYATIHISVHYTQAGNAQSALKTLSQKPLPKDLTLHAGRPKLAQTLSSVIDQACALSLFKRGAPRKSGAGGINSTGPCGVIVGVCGPGGLADDARSIVGAVDSKRRKQVGGVEIHEE
;
A
#
# COMPACT_ATOMS: atom_id res chain seq x y z
N MET A 1 31.40 47.29 -0.80
CA MET A 1 31.76 47.26 0.63
C MET A 1 30.99 46.12 1.29
N GLN A 2 31.77 45.16 1.77
CA GLN A 2 31.59 44.26 2.93
C GLN A 2 30.21 43.57 3.12
N ARG A 3 30.16 42.27 2.88
CA ARG A 3 30.44 41.06 3.74
C ARG A 3 29.29 40.72 4.73
N GLY A 4 28.72 39.53 4.58
CA GLY A 4 27.91 38.90 5.58
C GLY A 4 27.58 37.45 5.19
N PHE A 5 28.51 36.51 5.41
CA PHE A 5 28.30 35.05 5.25
C PHE A 5 27.47 34.52 6.42
N GLY A 6 26.33 33.88 6.14
CA GLY A 6 25.56 33.13 7.09
C GLY A 6 25.66 31.63 6.78
N LYS A 7 26.42 30.88 7.56
CA LYS A 7 26.60 29.43 7.47
C LYS A 7 25.33 28.69 7.89
N GLY A 8 24.70 27.99 6.95
CA GLY A 8 23.69 26.96 7.25
C GLY A 8 24.37 25.70 7.78
N ARG A 9 24.00 25.30 8.99
CA ARG A 9 24.43 24.03 9.63
C ARG A 9 23.80 22.85 8.88
N ARG A 10 24.65 22.02 8.29
CA ARG A 10 24.32 20.64 7.93
C ARG A 10 24.47 19.77 9.17
N SER A 11 23.39 19.21 9.67
CA SER A 11 23.43 18.16 10.69
C SER A 11 23.93 16.85 10.05
N LEU A 12 25.14 16.49 10.38
CA LEU A 12 25.75 15.19 10.16
C LEU A 12 25.05 14.17 11.07
N PHE A 13 24.26 13.25 10.50
CA PHE A 13 23.83 12.05 11.20
C PHE A 13 24.98 11.07 11.26
N SER A 14 25.52 10.92 12.48
CA SER A 14 26.47 9.92 12.89
C SER A 14 25.93 8.51 12.64
N CYS A 15 26.66 7.74 11.84
CA CYS A 15 26.48 6.30 11.67
C CYS A 15 27.07 5.60 12.89
N GLY A 16 26.21 4.99 13.73
CA GLY A 16 26.65 4.17 14.85
C GLY A 16 27.37 2.90 14.35
N HIS A 17 28.63 2.79 14.66
CA HIS A 17 29.44 1.60 14.47
C HIS A 17 28.99 0.48 15.43
N LEU A 18 28.77 -0.72 14.92
CA LEU A 18 28.78 -1.95 15.70
C LEU A 18 30.25 -2.25 16.07
N PRO A 19 30.56 -2.61 17.33
CA PRO A 19 31.91 -2.97 17.72
C PRO A 19 32.26 -4.35 17.16
N VAL A 20 33.30 -4.38 16.35
CA VAL A 20 34.03 -5.60 16.02
C VAL A 20 34.96 -5.87 17.18
N PHE A 21 34.74 -6.97 17.90
CA PHE A 21 35.67 -7.44 18.91
C PHE A 21 36.93 -8.01 18.21
N LEU A 22 37.98 -7.23 18.17
CA LEU A 22 39.32 -7.66 17.90
C LEU A 22 40.04 -7.95 19.24
N PHE A 23 40.41 -9.21 19.47
CA PHE A 23 41.29 -9.58 20.59
C PHE A 23 42.70 -9.15 20.28
N PRO A 24 43.42 -8.55 21.21
CA PRO A 24 44.83 -8.24 21.04
C PRO A 24 45.70 -9.49 21.27
N PRO A 25 46.88 -9.59 20.64
CA PRO A 25 47.81 -10.71 20.87
C PRO A 25 48.53 -10.53 22.20
N SER A 26 48.46 -11.51 23.08
CA SER A 26 49.21 -11.56 24.31
C SER A 26 50.68 -11.99 24.02
N LYS A 27 51.59 -11.15 24.50
CA LYS A 27 53.02 -11.40 24.52
C LYS A 27 53.40 -12.57 25.45
N GLY A 28 54.43 -13.29 25.05
CA GLY A 28 54.90 -14.49 25.63
C GLY A 28 55.44 -14.41 27.09
N SER A 29 55.46 -15.54 27.69
CA SER A 29 56.49 -15.89 28.66
C SER A 29 56.85 -17.37 28.57
N SER A 30 58.12 -17.59 28.53
CA SER A 30 58.83 -18.85 28.59
C SER A 30 58.59 -19.57 29.93
N TYR A 31 58.64 -20.86 29.95
CA TYR A 31 59.44 -21.74 30.79
C TYR A 31 58.87 -23.17 30.90
N ALA A 32 59.78 -24.05 30.67
CA ALA A 32 60.16 -25.29 31.31
C ALA A 32 59.68 -26.60 30.67
N SER A 33 60.69 -27.26 30.17
CA SER A 33 60.80 -28.64 29.79
C SER A 33 60.47 -29.61 30.92
N LEU A 34 59.69 -30.64 30.64
CA LEU A 34 59.82 -31.95 31.31
C LEU A 34 59.54 -33.05 30.28
N GLY A 35 60.55 -33.80 30.02
CA GLY A 35 60.55 -34.95 29.14
C GLY A 35 59.84 -36.15 29.75
N LEU A 36 59.09 -36.82 28.89
CA LEU A 36 58.73 -38.21 29.12
C LEU A 36 58.64 -38.95 27.76
N SER A 37 59.45 -40.00 27.67
CA SER A 37 59.64 -40.96 26.63
C SER A 37 58.37 -41.63 26.16
N ALA A 38 58.10 -41.63 24.84
CA ALA A 38 57.08 -42.47 24.24
C ALA A 38 57.75 -43.43 23.21
N ARG A 39 57.48 -44.67 23.39
CA ARG A 39 57.84 -45.75 22.43
C ARG A 39 56.82 -45.85 21.31
N PRO A 40 57.15 -46.20 20.09
CA PRO A 40 56.23 -46.37 18.96
C PRO A 40 55.69 -47.81 18.89
N TYR A 41 54.40 -47.93 18.57
CA TYR A 41 53.79 -49.15 18.04
C TYR A 41 53.18 -48.90 16.69
N PRO A 42 53.39 -49.85 15.72
CA PRO A 42 52.88 -49.78 14.38
C PRO A 42 51.49 -50.47 14.28
N HIS A 43 50.49 -49.85 13.73
CA HIS A 43 49.34 -50.55 13.17
C HIS A 43 48.96 -49.96 11.80
N SER A 44 49.24 -50.82 10.81
CA SER A 44 48.77 -50.70 9.45
C SER A 44 47.25 -50.79 9.40
N PHE A 45 46.60 -49.80 8.80
CA PHE A 45 45.15 -49.82 8.45
C PHE A 45 45.03 -50.06 6.95
N ILE A 46 44.30 -51.12 6.62
CA ILE A 46 43.83 -51.44 5.27
C ILE A 46 42.60 -50.59 4.99
N LEU A 47 42.64 -49.76 3.95
CA LEU A 47 41.47 -49.00 3.40
C LEU A 47 40.69 -49.92 2.49
N THR A 48 39.45 -50.24 2.88
CA THR A 48 38.43 -50.77 1.98
C THR A 48 37.46 -49.66 1.63
N THR A 49 37.32 -49.43 0.34
CA THR A 49 36.44 -48.39 -0.25
C THR A 49 35.02 -48.94 -0.41
N GLU A 50 34.11 -48.46 0.48
CA GLU A 50 32.67 -48.51 0.22
C GLU A 50 32.01 -47.20 0.73
N PRO A 51 31.08 -46.60 -0.03
CA PRO A 51 30.62 -45.23 0.24
C PRO A 51 29.59 -45.05 1.38
N ASN A 52 29.26 -46.08 2.13
CA ASN A 52 28.24 -46.03 3.20
C ASN A 52 28.79 -46.13 4.64
N THR A 53 30.11 -46.09 4.84
CA THR A 53 30.75 -46.42 6.15
C THR A 53 31.17 -45.17 6.96
N LEU A 54 30.97 -43.96 6.47
CA LEU A 54 31.48 -42.76 7.18
C LEU A 54 30.64 -42.36 8.42
N PHE A 55 29.49 -43.01 8.65
CA PHE A 55 28.65 -42.74 9.82
C PHE A 55 29.00 -43.59 11.06
N ILE A 56 29.86 -44.60 10.95
CA ILE A 56 30.11 -45.60 12.01
C ILE A 56 31.35 -45.26 12.87
N VAL A 57 32.29 -44.44 12.39
CA VAL A 57 33.60 -44.27 13.08
C VAL A 57 33.57 -43.32 14.30
N MET A 58 32.55 -42.46 14.45
CA MET A 58 32.46 -41.60 15.65
C MET A 58 31.75 -42.22 16.86
N SER A 59 31.24 -43.46 16.75
CA SER A 59 30.53 -44.15 17.86
C SER A 59 31.38 -45.18 18.60
N ALA A 60 32.69 -45.35 18.26
CA ALA A 60 33.48 -46.48 18.70
C ALA A 60 34.52 -46.19 19.81
N MET A 61 34.51 -45.02 20.45
CA MET A 61 35.47 -44.68 21.50
C MET A 61 34.92 -44.58 22.91
N THR A 62 33.83 -45.25 23.24
CA THR A 62 33.46 -45.48 24.67
C THR A 62 32.82 -46.84 24.84
N ASN A 63 33.59 -47.90 24.90
CA ASN A 63 33.16 -49.14 25.55
C ASN A 63 34.35 -49.82 26.25
N VAL A 64 34.51 -49.52 27.51
CA VAL A 64 35.18 -50.41 28.48
C VAL A 64 34.09 -51.33 29.04
N SER A 65 34.39 -52.61 28.95
CA SER A 65 33.59 -53.78 29.33
C SER A 65 33.02 -53.77 30.73
N SER A 66 31.74 -54.12 30.86
CA SER A 66 31.21 -54.94 31.95
C SER A 66 30.01 -55.75 31.46
N SER A 67 30.03 -57.01 31.73
CA SER A 67 29.15 -58.08 31.33
C SER A 67 27.74 -58.03 32.01
N THR A 68 26.71 -58.43 31.19
CA THR A 68 25.37 -59.01 31.51
C THR A 68 24.26 -58.06 31.98
N PRO A 69 22.95 -58.41 31.78
CA PRO A 69 22.27 -59.32 30.83
C PRO A 69 21.25 -58.66 29.93
N SER A 70 20.74 -59.44 28.97
CA SER A 70 19.68 -59.15 27.98
C SER A 70 18.43 -58.45 28.55
N THR A 71 18.25 -57.20 28.21
CA THR A 71 16.96 -56.54 28.17
C THR A 71 16.84 -55.80 26.81
N SER A 72 15.75 -56.04 26.13
CA SER A 72 15.41 -55.43 24.85
C SER A 72 15.63 -53.92 24.86
N ARG A 73 16.78 -53.46 24.34
CA ARG A 73 16.97 -52.03 24.04
C ARG A 73 16.01 -51.67 22.91
N GLN A 74 14.87 -51.05 23.25
CA GLN A 74 14.15 -50.22 22.30
C GLN A 74 15.18 -49.27 21.70
N ALA A 75 15.44 -49.41 20.40
CA ALA A 75 16.26 -48.48 19.64
C ALA A 75 15.70 -47.09 19.84
N ALA A 76 16.39 -46.24 20.58
CA ALA A 76 16.01 -44.84 20.72
C ALA A 76 15.90 -44.28 19.31
N SER A 77 14.71 -43.92 18.89
CA SER A 77 14.42 -43.42 17.53
C SER A 77 15.36 -42.26 17.26
N LYS A 78 16.21 -42.41 16.25
CA LYS A 78 17.18 -41.42 15.85
C LYS A 78 16.41 -40.14 15.50
N PHE A 79 16.61 -39.06 16.26
CA PHE A 79 15.89 -37.78 16.07
C PHE A 79 16.15 -37.28 14.64
N ASP A 80 15.09 -37.31 13.77
CA ASP A 80 15.19 -36.81 12.42
C ASP A 80 15.13 -35.27 12.43
N GLN A 81 16.22 -34.65 11.99
CA GLN A 81 16.38 -33.21 11.98
C GLN A 81 15.52 -32.53 10.90
N GLY A 82 15.34 -33.18 9.75
CA GLY A 82 14.53 -32.69 8.66
C GLY A 82 13.03 -32.74 9.01
N GLU A 83 12.58 -33.87 9.55
CA GLU A 83 11.19 -34.06 9.99
C GLU A 83 10.82 -33.03 11.08
N PHE A 84 11.72 -32.76 12.01
CA PHE A 84 11.46 -31.76 13.06
C PHE A 84 11.26 -30.37 12.48
N VAL A 85 12.10 -29.91 11.54
CA VAL A 85 11.98 -28.60 10.89
C VAL A 85 10.69 -28.55 10.05
N TYR A 86 10.36 -29.61 9.33
CA TYR A 86 9.11 -29.72 8.58
C TYR A 86 7.88 -29.59 9.50
N ASN A 87 7.86 -30.29 10.64
CA ASN A 87 6.76 -30.18 11.61
C ASN A 87 6.63 -28.76 12.17
N LEU A 88 7.74 -28.05 12.38
CA LEU A 88 7.71 -26.66 12.81
C LEU A 88 7.14 -25.73 11.70
N ASP A 89 7.50 -25.97 10.43
CA ASP A 89 6.91 -25.22 9.32
C ASP A 89 5.40 -25.44 9.22
N LEU A 90 4.90 -26.65 9.51
CA LEU A 90 3.45 -26.93 9.61
C LEU A 90 2.78 -26.12 10.73
N VAL A 91 3.45 -25.97 11.89
CA VAL A 91 2.95 -25.11 12.98
C VAL A 91 2.88 -23.65 12.54
N VAL A 92 3.89 -23.15 11.83
CA VAL A 92 3.88 -21.78 11.27
C VAL A 92 2.73 -21.60 10.27
N LEU A 93 2.48 -22.59 9.40
CA LEU A 93 1.33 -22.58 8.48
C LEU A 93 0.00 -22.64 9.22
N ALA A 94 -0.11 -23.42 10.31
CA ALA A 94 -1.30 -23.46 11.14
C ALA A 94 -1.59 -22.10 11.81
N VAL A 95 -0.55 -21.41 12.31
CA VAL A 95 -0.67 -20.04 12.84
C VAL A 95 -1.17 -19.08 11.75
N LEU A 96 -0.61 -19.16 10.53
CA LEU A 96 -1.08 -18.37 9.40
C LEU A 96 -2.55 -18.66 9.08
N ALA A 97 -2.96 -19.93 9.07
CA ALA A 97 -4.36 -20.33 8.84
C ALA A 97 -5.30 -19.76 9.91
N VAL A 98 -4.89 -19.75 11.17
CA VAL A 98 -5.64 -19.11 12.28
C VAL A 98 -5.77 -17.60 12.04
N LEU A 99 -4.70 -16.92 11.66
CA LEU A 99 -4.75 -15.48 11.33
C LEU A 99 -5.68 -15.18 10.15
N VAL A 100 -5.67 -16.04 9.11
CA VAL A 100 -6.61 -15.95 7.98
C VAL A 100 -8.04 -16.14 8.48
N LEU A 101 -8.29 -17.14 9.33
CA LEU A 101 -9.62 -17.39 9.92
C LEU A 101 -10.15 -16.14 10.66
N PHE A 102 -9.29 -15.46 11.43
CA PHE A 102 -9.65 -14.19 12.09
C PHE A 102 -9.91 -13.04 11.11
N SER A 103 -9.39 -13.08 9.89
CA SER A 103 -9.66 -12.08 8.86
C SER A 103 -10.95 -12.33 8.07
N LEU A 104 -11.45 -13.60 8.06
CA LEU A 104 -12.61 -14.03 7.27
C LEU A 104 -13.88 -13.21 7.50
N PRO A 105 -14.30 -12.84 8.72
CA PRO A 105 -15.54 -12.09 8.92
C PRO A 105 -15.54 -10.77 8.16
N ARG A 106 -14.39 -10.10 8.12
CA ARG A 106 -14.22 -8.83 7.40
C ARG A 106 -14.08 -9.03 5.89
N ALA A 107 -13.42 -10.09 5.46
CA ALA A 107 -13.39 -10.51 4.06
C ALA A 107 -14.79 -10.85 3.56
N PHE A 108 -15.56 -11.59 4.36
CA PHE A 108 -16.94 -11.96 4.04
C PHE A 108 -17.83 -10.71 3.85
N THR A 109 -17.77 -9.72 4.74
CA THR A 109 -18.54 -8.48 4.58
C THR A 109 -18.21 -7.74 3.29
N ARG A 110 -16.95 -7.80 2.83
CA ARG A 110 -16.56 -7.24 1.54
C ARG A 110 -17.13 -8.05 0.39
N TYR A 111 -16.99 -9.37 0.42
CA TYR A 111 -17.36 -10.25 -0.68
C TYR A 111 -18.85 -10.59 -0.74
N THR A 112 -19.67 -10.21 0.25
CA THR A 112 -21.14 -10.23 0.13
C THR A 112 -21.68 -9.10 -0.73
N HIS A 113 -20.88 -8.07 -1.02
CA HIS A 113 -21.23 -7.02 -1.97
C HIS A 113 -20.76 -7.38 -3.37
N LEU A 114 -21.68 -7.82 -4.25
CA LEU A 114 -21.38 -8.18 -5.64
C LEU A 114 -20.54 -7.13 -6.40
N PRO A 115 -20.78 -5.80 -6.26
CA PRO A 115 -19.96 -4.78 -6.92
C PRO A 115 -18.49 -4.81 -6.52
N GLU A 116 -18.17 -5.29 -5.31
CA GLU A 116 -16.80 -5.33 -4.77
C GLU A 116 -16.02 -6.58 -5.18
N TRP A 117 -16.67 -7.62 -5.77
CA TRP A 117 -16.01 -8.89 -6.12
C TRP A 117 -14.91 -8.73 -7.14
N PHE A 118 -15.19 -7.99 -8.20
CA PHE A 118 -14.26 -7.81 -9.31
C PHE A 118 -13.47 -6.50 -9.22
N GLN A 119 -13.88 -5.58 -8.32
CA GLN A 119 -13.15 -4.35 -8.10
C GLN A 119 -11.84 -4.60 -7.35
N GLY A 120 -10.76 -4.00 -7.84
CA GLY A 120 -9.45 -4.09 -7.22
C GLY A 120 -8.62 -5.30 -7.63
N LEU A 121 -9.04 -6.09 -8.61
CA LEU A 121 -8.31 -7.27 -9.10
C LEU A 121 -7.68 -7.05 -10.47
N LEU A 122 -8.44 -6.52 -11.44
CA LEU A 122 -8.02 -6.37 -12.84
C LEU A 122 -8.51 -5.04 -13.41
N LEU A 123 -7.63 -4.28 -14.02
CA LEU A 123 -7.97 -3.08 -14.78
C LEU A 123 -8.69 -3.48 -16.07
N HIS A 124 -9.77 -2.77 -16.40
CA HIS A 124 -10.54 -3.02 -17.62
C HIS A 124 -11.26 -1.75 -18.08
N THR A 125 -11.81 -1.82 -19.28
CA THR A 125 -12.73 -0.82 -19.83
C THR A 125 -14.15 -1.25 -19.52
N ALA A 126 -14.96 -0.38 -18.92
CA ALA A 126 -16.38 -0.60 -18.65
C ALA A 126 -17.20 0.45 -19.40
N LYS A 127 -18.40 0.09 -19.82
CA LYS A 127 -19.40 1.07 -20.26
C LYS A 127 -19.83 1.89 -19.04
N ILE A 128 -19.85 3.20 -19.18
CA ILE A 128 -20.31 4.10 -18.14
C ILE A 128 -21.79 4.34 -18.44
N ASP A 129 -22.68 3.70 -17.68
CA ASP A 129 -24.08 4.04 -17.70
C ASP A 129 -24.23 5.38 -16.93
N VAL A 130 -24.27 6.47 -17.66
CA VAL A 130 -24.61 7.76 -17.09
C VAL A 130 -26.06 7.63 -16.62
N PRO A 131 -26.36 7.78 -15.32
CA PRO A 131 -27.74 7.79 -14.86
C PRO A 131 -28.40 8.96 -15.57
N VAL A 132 -29.35 8.68 -16.44
CA VAL A 132 -30.23 9.70 -17.02
C VAL A 132 -30.97 10.33 -15.83
N GLN A 133 -30.54 11.51 -15.42
CA GLN A 133 -31.32 12.31 -14.48
C GLN A 133 -32.68 12.56 -15.13
N LEU A 134 -33.70 11.90 -14.59
CA LEU A 134 -35.07 12.09 -14.97
C LEU A 134 -35.55 13.44 -14.42
N ASP A 135 -35.01 14.52 -14.96
CA ASP A 135 -35.57 15.86 -14.80
C ASP A 135 -35.83 16.45 -16.20
N LYS A 136 -36.99 16.06 -16.75
CA LYS A 136 -37.50 16.53 -18.04
C LYS A 136 -37.93 17.99 -18.04
N GLN A 137 -37.40 18.84 -17.17
CA GLN A 137 -37.82 20.28 -17.11
C GLN A 137 -36.66 21.28 -17.18
N VAL A 138 -35.44 20.87 -17.53
CA VAL A 138 -34.41 21.84 -17.94
C VAL A 138 -33.69 21.28 -19.18
N ALA A 139 -34.45 21.11 -20.25
CA ALA A 139 -33.87 20.94 -21.57
C ALA A 139 -33.99 22.33 -22.21
N GLU A 140 -32.87 23.07 -22.20
CA GLU A 140 -32.45 24.10 -23.15
C GLU A 140 -31.43 25.04 -22.50
N ALA A 141 -30.26 24.45 -22.15
CA ALA A 141 -29.04 25.22 -22.17
C ALA A 141 -27.93 24.31 -22.74
N PRO A 142 -27.19 24.71 -23.77
CA PRO A 142 -26.12 23.88 -24.29
C PRO A 142 -25.06 23.71 -23.23
N ILE A 143 -24.84 22.46 -22.82
CA ILE A 143 -23.70 22.06 -21.94
C ILE A 143 -22.45 22.23 -22.75
N THR A 144 -21.80 23.37 -22.66
CA THR A 144 -20.41 23.51 -23.04
C THR A 144 -19.57 22.76 -22.03
N PRO A 145 -18.65 21.87 -22.46
CA PRO A 145 -17.74 21.18 -21.54
C PRO A 145 -16.80 22.22 -20.93
N LEU A 146 -17.02 22.56 -19.68
CA LEU A 146 -16.25 23.55 -18.91
C LEU A 146 -14.77 23.17 -18.70
N SER A 147 -14.35 21.96 -19.08
CA SER A 147 -12.97 21.51 -18.96
C SER A 147 -12.03 21.99 -20.07
N ARG A 148 -12.56 22.61 -21.14
CA ARG A 148 -11.74 23.03 -22.32
C ARG A 148 -11.40 24.51 -22.39
N ALA A 149 -12.00 25.38 -21.55
CA ALA A 149 -11.90 26.84 -21.71
C ALA A 149 -10.86 27.55 -20.83
N TYR A 150 -10.03 26.83 -20.04
CA TYR A 150 -9.15 27.50 -19.08
C TYR A 150 -7.64 27.40 -19.35
N PHE A 151 -7.22 26.99 -20.53
CA PHE A 151 -5.79 27.04 -20.89
C PHE A 151 -5.60 27.66 -22.27
N SER A 152 -5.78 28.96 -22.39
CA SER A 152 -5.16 29.75 -23.45
C SER A 152 -4.27 30.80 -22.77
N PRO A 153 -2.95 30.80 -23.00
CA PRO A 153 -2.09 31.85 -22.52
C PRO A 153 -2.31 33.10 -23.36
N THR A 154 -2.78 34.18 -22.76
CA THR A 154 -2.72 35.52 -23.37
C THR A 154 -1.27 35.98 -23.37
N SER A 155 -0.65 36.02 -24.52
CA SER A 155 0.59 36.75 -24.77
C SER A 155 0.29 38.25 -24.87
N PRO A 156 1.12 39.13 -24.32
CA PRO A 156 1.04 40.55 -24.56
C PRO A 156 1.95 40.88 -25.72
N THR A 157 1.39 41.28 -26.87
CA THR A 157 2.12 42.08 -27.86
C THR A 157 1.22 43.19 -28.36
N GLY A 158 1.75 44.40 -28.24
CA GLY A 158 1.11 45.61 -28.59
C GLY A 158 1.16 45.93 -30.08
N GLY A 159 0.37 46.92 -30.46
CA GLY A 159 0.68 47.82 -31.55
C GLY A 159 -0.21 47.77 -32.77
N GLY A 160 -1.11 48.74 -32.92
CA GLY A 160 -1.17 49.49 -34.16
C GLY A 160 -2.40 49.35 -35.09
N HIS A 161 -3.16 50.46 -35.10
CA HIS A 161 -3.96 51.00 -36.22
C HIS A 161 -5.16 50.18 -36.78
N GLY A 162 -6.37 50.54 -36.55
CA GLY A 162 -7.13 51.64 -37.20
C GLY A 162 -7.84 51.17 -38.46
N PHE A 163 -9.13 51.08 -38.45
CA PHE A 163 -10.01 51.71 -39.44
C PHE A 163 -11.50 51.40 -39.15
N ASN A 164 -12.28 52.46 -39.24
CA ASN A 164 -13.72 52.64 -39.24
C ASN A 164 -14.47 51.64 -40.15
N ASP A 165 -15.73 51.31 -39.91
CA ASP A 165 -16.92 52.05 -40.24
C ASP A 165 -18.19 51.16 -40.24
N PHE A 166 -19.27 51.77 -39.73
CA PHE A 166 -20.66 51.84 -40.24
C PHE A 166 -21.55 50.55 -40.27
N TYR A 167 -22.63 50.56 -39.64
CA TYR A 167 -24.05 50.85 -39.94
C TYR A 167 -25.01 50.26 -38.87
N THR A 168 -25.68 51.14 -38.17
CA THR A 168 -27.11 51.55 -38.07
C THR A 168 -28.14 50.47 -37.75
N GLU A 169 -28.76 50.73 -36.63
CA GLU A 169 -30.17 50.76 -36.24
C GLU A 169 -31.22 50.23 -37.22
N LYS A 170 -32.15 49.42 -36.66
CA LYS A 170 -33.58 49.73 -36.82
C LYS A 170 -34.44 49.04 -35.74
N ALA A 171 -35.07 49.87 -34.94
CA ALA A 171 -36.24 49.56 -34.15
C ALA A 171 -37.49 49.34 -35.03
N TYR A 172 -38.39 48.46 -34.59
CA TYR A 172 -39.78 48.52 -35.00
C TYR A 172 -40.70 48.15 -33.84
N ASN A 173 -41.49 49.11 -33.44
CA ASN A 173 -42.70 49.05 -32.63
C ASN A 173 -43.86 48.45 -33.43
N GLY A 174 -44.76 47.74 -32.75
CA GLY A 174 -46.07 47.36 -33.29
C GLY A 174 -46.95 46.70 -32.23
N SER A 175 -47.76 47.55 -31.60
CA SER A 175 -49.00 47.23 -30.86
C SER A 175 -50.04 46.57 -31.78
N ASP A 176 -50.81 45.59 -31.26
CA ASP A 176 -52.29 45.76 -31.31
C ASP A 176 -53.08 44.67 -30.55
N GLU A 177 -54.18 45.09 -30.10
CA GLU A 177 -55.23 44.50 -29.27
C GLU A 177 -56.04 43.41 -29.99
N GLY A 178 -56.84 42.63 -29.22
CA GLY A 178 -58.01 42.02 -29.76
C GLY A 178 -58.59 40.79 -29.08
N HIS A 179 -59.58 41.05 -28.18
CA HIS A 179 -60.85 40.35 -27.96
C HIS A 179 -60.92 38.82 -27.75
N GLY A 180 -61.52 38.46 -26.59
CA GLY A 180 -62.07 37.16 -26.28
C GLY A 180 -63.30 36.76 -27.08
N PRO A 181 -63.94 35.65 -26.80
CA PRO A 181 -65.06 35.61 -25.88
C PRO A 181 -65.23 34.34 -25.01
N ARG A 182 -66.11 34.55 -24.05
CA ARG A 182 -66.66 33.58 -23.07
C ARG A 182 -67.43 32.45 -23.72
N GLY A 183 -67.30 31.24 -23.12
CA GLY A 183 -68.18 30.10 -23.40
C GLY A 183 -68.33 29.17 -22.20
N ASN A 184 -69.51 29.03 -21.77
CA ASN A 184 -70.08 28.50 -20.54
C ASN A 184 -70.01 26.96 -20.37
N LEU A 185 -69.96 26.56 -19.10
CA LEU A 185 -70.62 25.43 -18.42
C LEU A 185 -70.78 24.08 -19.18
N ASN A 186 -70.17 23.00 -18.66
CA ASN A 186 -71.02 21.93 -18.13
C ASN A 186 -70.32 21.01 -17.11
N ARG A 187 -71.08 20.63 -16.16
CA ARG A 187 -70.88 19.89 -14.92
C ARG A 187 -71.06 18.40 -15.22
N ASN A 188 -70.05 17.59 -14.95
CA ASN A 188 -70.34 16.20 -14.62
C ASN A 188 -69.38 15.66 -13.51
N LYS A 189 -70.06 15.29 -12.43
CA LYS A 189 -69.49 14.54 -11.29
C LYS A 189 -69.27 13.09 -11.71
N SER A 190 -68.08 12.52 -11.42
CA SER A 190 -68.02 11.21 -10.78
C SER A 190 -66.56 10.80 -10.50
N SER A 191 -66.32 10.32 -9.27
CA SER A 191 -65.40 9.33 -8.80
C SER A 191 -63.90 9.50 -9.11
N GLY A 192 -63.10 9.70 -8.06
CA GLY A 192 -61.67 9.57 -8.12
C GLY A 192 -60.92 10.11 -6.91
N SER A 193 -61.24 9.62 -5.71
CA SER A 193 -60.55 9.96 -4.48
C SER A 193 -59.23 9.12 -4.35
N ALA A 194 -58.28 9.34 -5.23
CA ALA A 194 -56.95 8.74 -5.09
C ALA A 194 -55.76 9.67 -5.40
N HIS A 195 -56.05 10.87 -5.96
CA HIS A 195 -54.97 11.79 -6.37
C HIS A 195 -54.79 13.02 -5.47
N ALA A 196 -55.68 13.23 -4.48
CA ALA A 196 -55.61 14.41 -3.60
C ALA A 196 -54.68 14.26 -2.39
N ASN A 197 -54.10 13.04 -2.12
CA ASN A 197 -53.18 12.84 -0.99
C ASN A 197 -51.71 12.95 -1.35
N LEU A 198 -51.34 13.19 -2.63
CA LEU A 198 -49.96 13.35 -3.06
C LEU A 198 -49.49 14.80 -3.06
N LEU A 199 -50.36 15.79 -2.98
CA LEU A 199 -50.01 17.22 -3.10
C LEU A 199 -50.11 18.01 -1.79
N ARG A 200 -50.40 17.38 -0.66
CA ARG A 200 -50.57 18.07 0.62
C ARG A 200 -49.41 17.98 1.60
N ASN A 201 -48.25 17.43 1.18
CA ASN A 201 -47.06 17.34 2.01
C ASN A 201 -45.86 18.15 1.48
N THR A 202 -46.10 19.19 0.67
CA THR A 202 -45.09 20.17 0.31
C THR A 202 -45.29 21.47 1.08
N SER A 203 -45.18 21.42 2.41
CA SER A 203 -44.96 22.60 3.22
C SER A 203 -43.57 22.54 3.84
N THR A 204 -42.67 23.36 3.29
CA THR A 204 -41.57 24.05 3.98
C THR A 204 -40.91 23.31 5.12
N SER A 205 -40.01 22.40 4.78
CA SER A 205 -38.85 22.09 5.61
C SER A 205 -37.65 21.84 4.68
N SER A 206 -36.56 22.54 4.93
CA SER A 206 -35.26 22.47 4.28
C SER A 206 -35.01 21.14 3.55
N GLY A 207 -34.81 21.20 2.23
CA GLY A 207 -34.77 20.05 1.32
C GLY A 207 -33.74 18.97 1.64
N ARG A 208 -34.07 18.11 2.60
CA ARG A 208 -33.33 16.90 2.89
C ARG A 208 -33.93 15.77 2.04
N VAL A 209 -33.23 15.41 0.98
CA VAL A 209 -33.57 14.27 0.12
C VAL A 209 -33.72 13.01 0.99
N ARG A 210 -34.87 12.35 0.91
CA ARG A 210 -35.15 11.12 1.68
C ARG A 210 -34.38 9.95 1.07
N ARG A 211 -33.41 9.41 1.79
CA ARG A 211 -32.59 8.26 1.38
C ARG A 211 -33.46 7.01 1.21
N THR A 212 -33.61 6.51 0.00
CA THR A 212 -34.09 5.16 -0.25
C THR A 212 -32.92 4.18 -0.03
N HIS A 213 -32.92 3.47 1.08
CA HIS A 213 -31.85 2.54 1.47
C HIS A 213 -31.96 1.23 0.69
N VAL A 214 -31.38 1.13 -0.48
CA VAL A 214 -31.52 -0.09 -1.28
C VAL A 214 -30.39 -1.11 -1.02
N ASN A 215 -29.13 -0.69 -0.83
CA ASN A 215 -28.00 -1.63 -0.64
C ASN A 215 -26.88 -1.04 0.24
N LEU A 216 -27.15 -0.83 1.52
CA LEU A 216 -26.11 -0.34 2.43
C LEU A 216 -25.07 -1.42 2.73
N PRO A 217 -23.75 -1.12 2.69
CA PRO A 217 -22.71 -2.06 3.04
C PRO A 217 -22.82 -2.48 4.51
N SER A 218 -22.66 -3.77 4.79
CA SER A 218 -22.55 -4.28 6.15
C SER A 218 -21.27 -3.77 6.77
N HIS A 219 -21.34 -3.33 8.04
CA HIS A 219 -20.16 -2.87 8.78
C HIS A 219 -19.68 -3.94 9.75
N MET A 220 -18.39 -4.29 9.65
CA MET A 220 -17.72 -5.16 10.59
C MET A 220 -16.56 -4.40 11.24
N GLN A 221 -16.61 -4.27 12.56
CA GLN A 221 -15.53 -3.64 13.33
C GLN A 221 -14.22 -4.42 13.16
N GLY A 222 -13.12 -3.69 12.94
CA GLY A 222 -11.79 -4.29 12.96
C GLY A 222 -11.30 -4.55 14.38
N TRP A 223 -10.31 -5.41 14.50
CA TRP A 223 -9.67 -5.74 15.80
C TRP A 223 -9.18 -4.51 16.55
N SER A 224 -8.76 -3.46 15.82
CA SER A 224 -8.36 -2.17 16.41
C SER A 224 -9.49 -1.42 17.12
N SER A 225 -10.74 -1.67 16.75
CA SER A 225 -11.91 -1.12 17.43
C SER A 225 -12.37 -1.98 18.57
N ILE A 226 -12.21 -3.32 18.46
CA ILE A 226 -12.60 -4.30 19.49
C ILE A 226 -11.63 -4.25 20.68
N LEU A 227 -10.31 -4.20 20.38
CA LEU A 227 -9.24 -4.17 21.37
C LEU A 227 -8.40 -2.88 21.22
N PRO A 228 -8.95 -1.72 21.57
CA PRO A 228 -8.31 -0.42 21.29
C PRO A 228 -6.99 -0.25 22.04
N SER A 229 -6.90 -0.68 23.30
CA SER A 229 -5.67 -0.57 24.10
C SER A 229 -4.55 -1.40 23.51
N VAL A 230 -4.81 -2.67 23.16
CA VAL A 230 -3.83 -3.56 22.52
C VAL A 230 -3.40 -2.99 21.18
N SER A 231 -4.36 -2.52 20.37
CA SER A 231 -4.06 -1.89 19.07
C SER A 231 -3.21 -0.63 19.22
N HIS A 232 -3.46 0.18 20.24
CA HIS A 232 -2.66 1.37 20.54
C HIS A 232 -1.21 0.98 20.82
N TYR A 233 -0.97 0.06 21.77
CA TYR A 233 0.38 -0.41 22.09
C TYR A 233 1.11 -1.01 20.89
N LEU A 234 0.45 -1.87 20.12
CA LEU A 234 1.06 -2.49 18.93
C LEU A 234 1.43 -1.48 17.82
N ARG A 235 0.77 -0.31 17.79
CA ARG A 235 1.02 0.76 16.84
C ARG A 235 2.03 1.80 17.30
N LEU A 236 2.45 1.78 18.58
CA LEU A 236 3.50 2.68 19.06
C LEU A 236 4.77 2.51 18.24
N THR A 237 5.35 3.65 17.83
CA THR A 237 6.56 3.68 17.00
C THR A 237 7.79 3.66 17.91
N ILE A 238 8.58 2.57 17.84
CA ILE A 238 9.87 2.45 18.55
C ILE A 238 10.94 3.31 17.86
N ARG A 239 10.95 3.25 16.53
CA ARG A 239 11.79 4.06 15.64
C ARG A 239 11.13 4.17 14.27
N PRO A 240 11.49 5.14 13.42
CA PRO A 240 10.89 5.29 12.10
C PRO A 240 10.85 3.98 11.33
N GLY A 241 9.63 3.55 10.95
CA GLY A 241 9.38 2.31 10.23
C GLY A 241 9.25 1.03 11.07
N LEU A 242 9.53 1.07 12.39
CA LEU A 242 9.40 -0.07 13.31
C LEU A 242 8.41 0.25 14.42
N THR A 243 7.24 -0.38 14.39
CA THR A 243 6.25 -0.32 15.46
C THR A 243 6.43 -1.51 16.41
N VAL A 244 5.85 -1.41 17.63
CA VAL A 244 5.85 -2.52 18.62
C VAL A 244 5.26 -3.79 18.03
N GLY A 245 4.17 -3.69 17.24
CA GLY A 245 3.57 -4.85 16.56
C GLY A 245 4.50 -5.53 15.56
N LYS A 246 5.23 -4.72 14.75
CA LYS A 246 6.26 -5.26 13.84
C LYS A 246 7.42 -5.90 14.61
N ALA A 247 7.86 -5.28 15.72
CA ALA A 247 8.90 -5.82 16.58
C ALA A 247 8.47 -7.15 17.20
N PHE A 248 7.22 -7.26 17.64
CA PHE A 248 6.66 -8.49 18.20
C PHE A 248 6.65 -9.63 17.15
N ILE A 249 6.18 -9.37 15.93
CA ILE A 249 6.17 -10.37 14.83
C ILE A 249 7.60 -10.84 14.53
N VAL A 250 8.53 -9.89 14.43
CA VAL A 250 9.95 -10.18 14.17
C VAL A 250 10.56 -11.01 15.30
N LEU A 251 10.27 -10.67 16.56
CA LEU A 251 10.75 -11.40 17.72
C LEU A 251 10.18 -12.83 17.77
N ALA A 252 8.87 -12.98 17.58
CA ALA A 252 8.22 -14.30 17.55
C ALA A 252 8.80 -15.20 16.46
N TYR A 253 9.00 -14.64 15.26
CA TYR A 253 9.65 -15.37 14.18
C TYR A 253 11.09 -15.74 14.49
N THR A 254 11.86 -14.83 15.12
CA THR A 254 13.24 -15.13 15.54
C THR A 254 13.29 -16.25 16.54
N VAL A 255 12.39 -16.20 17.55
CA VAL A 255 12.30 -17.26 18.56
C VAL A 255 11.99 -18.61 17.91
N ALA A 256 11.07 -18.65 16.94
CA ALA A 256 10.75 -19.88 16.21
C ALA A 256 11.97 -20.41 15.43
N ILE A 257 12.71 -19.55 14.73
CA ILE A 257 13.91 -19.93 13.95
C ILE A 257 15.05 -20.40 14.89
N VAL A 258 15.28 -19.69 15.98
CA VAL A 258 16.29 -20.07 17.00
C VAL A 258 15.91 -21.40 17.66
N TYR A 259 14.65 -21.58 18.02
CA TYR A 259 14.14 -22.85 18.55
C TYR A 259 14.35 -23.99 17.54
N ALA A 260 14.02 -23.78 16.25
CA ALA A 260 14.25 -24.75 15.20
C ALA A 260 15.74 -25.13 15.05
N GLY A 261 16.62 -24.15 15.19
CA GLY A 261 18.06 -24.33 15.03
C GLY A 261 18.77 -24.96 16.22
N LEU A 262 18.31 -24.68 17.44
CA LEU A 262 19.07 -25.02 18.65
C LEU A 262 18.44 -26.14 19.51
N LEU A 263 17.16 -26.46 19.34
CA LEU A 263 16.52 -27.52 20.16
C LEU A 263 17.19 -28.87 19.90
N LYS A 264 17.79 -29.45 20.94
CA LYS A 264 18.50 -30.74 20.87
C LYS A 264 19.57 -30.80 19.75
N SER A 265 20.15 -29.66 19.37
CA SER A 265 21.16 -29.52 18.34
C SER A 265 22.19 -28.47 18.73
N ASN A 266 23.45 -28.74 18.53
CA ASN A 266 24.53 -27.79 18.70
C ASN A 266 25.02 -27.37 17.29
N PRO A 267 24.92 -26.11 16.88
CA PRO A 267 25.29 -25.66 15.54
C PRO A 267 26.76 -25.85 15.22
N PHE A 268 27.64 -25.98 16.23
CA PHE A 268 29.07 -26.23 16.03
C PHE A 268 29.39 -27.69 15.76
N THR A 269 28.62 -28.61 16.35
CA THR A 269 28.82 -30.07 16.18
C THR A 269 27.85 -30.70 15.19
N GLN A 270 26.70 -30.06 14.94
CA GLN A 270 25.64 -30.54 14.07
C GLN A 270 25.15 -29.43 13.11
N PRO A 271 26.03 -28.94 12.20
CA PRO A 271 25.70 -27.82 11.31
C PRO A 271 24.60 -28.14 10.29
N VAL A 272 24.24 -29.42 10.09
CA VAL A 272 23.17 -29.86 9.18
C VAL A 272 21.82 -29.20 9.53
N ARG A 273 21.51 -29.03 10.81
CA ARG A 273 20.26 -28.45 11.30
C ARG A 273 20.05 -27.04 10.80
N SER A 274 21.08 -26.19 10.85
CA SER A 274 20.98 -24.81 10.35
C SER A 274 20.78 -24.76 8.83
N GLY A 275 21.27 -25.75 8.09
CA GLY A 275 20.98 -25.93 6.66
C GLY A 275 19.50 -26.22 6.39
N TRP A 276 18.90 -27.13 7.16
CA TRP A 276 17.45 -27.38 7.08
C TRP A 276 16.61 -26.15 7.41
N VAL A 277 16.96 -25.43 8.46
CA VAL A 277 16.31 -24.17 8.81
C VAL A 277 16.45 -23.14 7.68
N ALA A 278 17.64 -23.02 7.08
CA ALA A 278 17.83 -22.08 5.98
C ALA A 278 16.95 -22.39 4.77
N VAL A 279 16.92 -23.66 4.33
CA VAL A 279 16.22 -24.06 3.11
C VAL A 279 14.70 -24.01 3.29
N SER A 280 14.17 -24.37 4.47
CA SER A 280 12.75 -24.33 4.77
C SER A 280 12.18 -22.91 4.68
N GLN A 281 13.00 -21.88 4.95
CA GLN A 281 12.59 -20.48 4.86
C GLN A 281 12.70 -19.86 3.47
N VAL A 282 13.30 -20.54 2.49
CA VAL A 282 13.41 -20.04 1.10
C VAL A 282 12.05 -19.74 0.48
N PRO A 283 11.04 -20.65 0.53
CA PRO A 283 9.70 -20.35 0.04
C PRO A 283 9.07 -19.14 0.73
N VAL A 284 9.19 -19.04 2.05
CA VAL A 284 8.64 -17.94 2.85
C VAL A 284 9.20 -16.59 2.38
N VAL A 285 10.53 -16.49 2.23
CA VAL A 285 11.21 -15.27 1.78
C VAL A 285 10.73 -14.88 0.37
N ILE A 286 10.61 -15.83 -0.55
CA ILE A 286 10.18 -15.55 -1.93
C ILE A 286 8.71 -15.16 -1.98
N ILE A 287 7.81 -15.86 -1.28
CA ILE A 287 6.39 -15.53 -1.21
C ILE A 287 6.19 -14.10 -0.67
N LEU A 288 6.91 -13.71 0.38
CA LEU A 288 6.85 -12.36 0.96
C LEU A 288 7.33 -11.26 0.00
N ALA A 289 8.14 -11.59 -1.01
CA ALA A 289 8.61 -10.65 -2.03
C ALA A 289 7.63 -10.49 -3.21
N THR A 290 6.71 -11.42 -3.40
CA THR A 290 5.75 -11.40 -4.51
C THR A 290 4.76 -10.25 -4.37
N LYS A 291 4.33 -9.67 -5.51
CA LYS A 291 3.34 -8.58 -5.51
C LYS A 291 1.92 -9.10 -5.37
N ASN A 292 1.63 -10.24 -5.99
CA ASN A 292 0.38 -10.96 -5.81
C ASN A 292 0.54 -11.96 -4.66
N ASN A 293 0.87 -11.45 -3.48
CA ASN A 293 1.12 -12.23 -2.27
C ASN A 293 -0.18 -12.87 -1.79
N VAL A 294 -0.32 -14.19 -1.96
CA VAL A 294 -1.56 -14.92 -1.60
C VAL A 294 -1.87 -14.81 -0.09
N PRO A 295 -0.92 -15.07 0.84
CA PRO A 295 -1.15 -14.84 2.26
C PRO A 295 -1.61 -13.40 2.58
N GLY A 296 -0.97 -12.40 1.96
CA GLY A 296 -1.35 -11.00 2.12
C GLY A 296 -2.77 -10.70 1.61
N MET A 297 -3.16 -11.27 0.47
CA MET A 297 -4.52 -11.13 -0.06
C MET A 297 -5.57 -11.73 0.88
N LEU A 298 -5.32 -12.91 1.44
CA LEU A 298 -6.20 -13.57 2.39
C LEU A 298 -6.34 -12.77 3.70
N LEU A 299 -5.25 -12.18 4.17
CA LEU A 299 -5.24 -11.33 5.36
C LEU A 299 -5.76 -9.90 5.11
N GLY A 300 -5.93 -9.50 3.84
CA GLY A 300 -6.27 -8.12 3.47
C GLY A 300 -5.12 -7.14 3.66
N VAL A 301 -3.88 -7.59 3.51
CA VAL A 301 -2.66 -6.79 3.68
C VAL A 301 -1.90 -6.70 2.36
N GLY A 302 -1.55 -5.50 1.92
CA GLY A 302 -0.77 -5.28 0.71
C GLY A 302 0.68 -5.78 0.83
N TYR A 303 1.30 -6.13 -0.30
CA TYR A 303 2.68 -6.63 -0.34
C TYR A 303 3.70 -5.61 0.20
N GLU A 304 3.44 -4.33 0.04
CA GLU A 304 4.29 -3.23 0.53
C GLU A 304 4.44 -3.27 2.06
N ARG A 305 3.37 -3.69 2.76
CA ARG A 305 3.37 -3.86 4.22
C ARG A 305 4.10 -5.11 4.68
N LEU A 306 4.28 -6.11 3.80
CA LEU A 306 5.00 -7.36 4.09
C LEU A 306 6.50 -7.29 3.77
N ASN A 307 6.92 -6.32 2.97
CA ASN A 307 8.31 -6.19 2.52
C ASN A 307 9.33 -6.02 3.67
N PHE A 308 8.93 -5.44 4.82
CA PHE A 308 9.81 -5.39 5.98
C PHE A 308 10.15 -6.80 6.49
N PHE A 309 9.17 -7.71 6.43
CA PHE A 309 9.33 -9.08 6.89
C PHE A 309 10.17 -9.92 5.91
N HIS A 310 9.98 -9.75 4.60
CA HIS A 310 10.91 -10.31 3.59
C HIS A 310 12.37 -9.95 3.89
N ARG A 311 12.65 -8.67 4.15
CA ARG A 311 14.01 -8.21 4.44
C ARG A 311 14.57 -8.79 5.73
N TYR A 312 13.73 -9.01 6.73
CA TYR A 312 14.14 -9.59 8.00
C TYR A 312 14.38 -11.08 7.89
N ALA A 313 13.42 -11.83 7.35
CA ALA A 313 13.53 -13.27 7.12
C ALA A 313 14.75 -13.61 6.24
N GLY A 314 14.97 -12.83 5.18
CA GLY A 314 16.17 -13.03 4.33
C GLY A 314 17.49 -12.90 5.08
N ARG A 315 17.59 -11.98 6.06
CA ARG A 315 18.79 -11.88 6.91
C ARG A 315 18.99 -13.10 7.81
N LEU A 316 17.90 -13.66 8.34
CA LEU A 316 17.97 -14.89 9.14
C LEU A 316 18.36 -16.10 8.30
N VAL A 317 17.86 -16.17 7.05
CA VAL A 317 18.29 -17.20 6.09
C VAL A 317 19.80 -17.11 5.83
N VAL A 318 20.30 -15.91 5.53
CA VAL A 318 21.76 -15.71 5.33
C VAL A 318 22.56 -16.12 6.58
N LEU A 319 22.08 -15.74 7.78
CA LEU A 319 22.71 -16.15 9.03
C LEU A 319 22.75 -17.68 9.18
N ALA A 320 21.62 -18.35 8.91
CA ALA A 320 21.54 -19.81 9.02
C ALA A 320 22.41 -20.52 7.98
N VAL A 321 22.52 -20.00 6.75
CA VAL A 321 23.43 -20.49 5.71
C VAL A 321 24.89 -20.35 6.17
N ASN A 322 25.27 -19.21 6.75
CA ASN A 322 26.62 -18.98 7.26
C ASN A 322 26.97 -19.93 8.42
N VAL A 323 26.05 -20.09 9.40
CA VAL A 323 26.23 -21.03 10.52
C VAL A 323 26.43 -22.46 9.99
N HIS A 324 25.61 -22.87 9.00
CA HIS A 324 25.72 -24.16 8.35
C HIS A 324 27.10 -24.36 7.67
N ALA A 325 27.44 -23.43 6.79
CA ALA A 325 28.68 -23.55 5.98
C ALA A 325 29.92 -23.41 6.82
N LEU A 326 30.00 -22.44 7.74
CA LEU A 326 31.15 -22.23 8.61
C LEU A 326 31.35 -23.42 9.56
N GLY A 327 30.28 -24.05 10.05
CA GLY A 327 30.36 -25.26 10.85
C GLY A 327 31.06 -26.41 10.11
N PHE A 328 30.70 -26.62 8.84
CA PHE A 328 31.39 -27.66 8.01
C PHE A 328 32.82 -27.26 7.64
N ILE A 329 33.04 -26.02 7.22
CA ILE A 329 34.38 -25.51 6.89
C ILE A 329 35.34 -25.69 8.09
N TYR A 330 34.86 -25.33 9.28
CA TYR A 330 35.62 -25.49 10.52
C TYR A 330 35.96 -26.97 10.81
N ALA A 331 34.95 -27.86 10.78
CA ALA A 331 35.13 -29.27 11.02
C ALA A 331 36.13 -29.94 10.02
N TRP A 332 36.00 -29.64 8.72
CA TRP A 332 36.85 -30.15 7.69
C TRP A 332 38.29 -29.58 7.71
N SER A 333 38.43 -28.32 8.15
CA SER A 333 39.74 -27.68 8.29
C SER A 333 40.52 -28.30 9.43
N ILE A 334 39.90 -28.58 10.58
CA ILE A 334 40.53 -29.27 11.70
C ILE A 334 40.91 -30.71 11.31
N ALA A 335 40.04 -31.40 10.57
CA ALA A 335 40.29 -32.76 10.09
C ALA A 335 41.36 -32.83 8.95
N GLY A 336 41.79 -31.68 8.41
CA GLY A 336 42.70 -31.64 7.25
C GLY A 336 42.10 -32.14 5.94
N THR A 337 40.77 -32.30 5.87
CA THR A 337 40.05 -32.90 4.72
C THR A 337 39.34 -31.88 3.83
N PHE A 338 39.51 -30.60 4.08
CA PHE A 338 38.79 -29.52 3.38
C PHE A 338 38.97 -29.57 1.86
N THR A 339 40.22 -29.72 1.38
CA THR A 339 40.52 -29.81 -0.05
C THR A 339 39.93 -31.06 -0.71
N GLN A 340 39.85 -32.17 0.01
CA GLN A 340 39.24 -33.41 -0.49
C GLN A 340 37.73 -33.23 -0.68
N HIS A 341 37.03 -32.56 0.27
CA HIS A 341 35.60 -32.25 0.14
C HIS A 341 35.30 -31.32 -1.03
N LEU A 342 36.23 -30.39 -1.35
CA LEU A 342 36.08 -29.52 -2.51
C LEU A 342 36.18 -30.21 -3.86
N THR A 343 36.70 -31.45 -3.94
CA THR A 343 36.66 -32.22 -5.19
C THR A 343 35.23 -32.69 -5.53
N VAL A 344 34.36 -32.80 -4.54
CA VAL A 344 33.01 -33.33 -4.70
C VAL A 344 32.06 -32.25 -5.20
N PRO A 345 31.32 -32.44 -6.32
CA PRO A 345 30.51 -31.41 -6.96
C PRO A 345 29.43 -30.77 -6.05
N HIS A 346 28.74 -31.56 -5.24
CA HIS A 346 27.70 -31.03 -4.37
C HIS A 346 28.24 -30.14 -3.24
N TYR A 347 29.44 -30.35 -2.73
CA TYR A 347 30.05 -29.43 -1.76
C TYR A 347 30.50 -28.12 -2.41
N ARG A 348 30.97 -28.16 -3.67
CA ARG A 348 31.24 -26.94 -4.45
C ARG A 348 29.97 -26.14 -4.68
N ALA A 349 28.84 -26.80 -4.98
CA ALA A 349 27.54 -26.15 -5.10
C ALA A 349 27.12 -25.47 -3.77
N GLY A 350 27.37 -26.10 -2.62
CA GLY A 350 27.17 -25.51 -1.31
C GLY A 350 28.00 -24.25 -1.08
N LEU A 351 29.28 -24.24 -1.51
CA LEU A 351 30.11 -23.04 -1.43
C LEU A 351 29.61 -21.91 -2.36
N ILE A 352 29.15 -22.24 -3.56
CA ILE A 352 28.49 -21.26 -4.46
C ILE A 352 27.26 -20.70 -3.79
N ALA A 353 26.43 -21.52 -3.15
CA ALA A 353 25.24 -21.06 -2.42
C ALA A 353 25.61 -20.10 -1.28
N LEU A 354 26.67 -20.39 -0.51
CA LEU A 354 27.18 -19.50 0.53
C LEU A 354 27.57 -18.12 -0.05
N VAL A 355 28.40 -18.10 -1.08
CA VAL A 355 28.87 -16.86 -1.73
C VAL A 355 27.67 -16.07 -2.27
N CYS A 356 26.71 -16.75 -2.91
CA CYS A 356 25.50 -16.07 -3.39
C CYS A 356 24.66 -15.46 -2.24
N ALA A 357 24.51 -16.16 -1.11
CA ALA A 357 23.80 -15.64 0.06
C ALA A 357 24.47 -14.37 0.62
N ASP A 358 25.82 -14.37 0.70
CA ASP A 358 26.58 -13.21 1.19
C ASP A 358 26.56 -12.03 0.22
N VAL A 359 26.66 -12.29 -1.08
CA VAL A 359 26.49 -11.28 -2.14
C VAL A 359 25.09 -10.66 -2.05
N LEU A 360 24.05 -11.49 -1.88
CA LEU A 360 22.68 -11.01 -1.67
C LEU A 360 22.58 -10.14 -0.42
N ALA A 361 23.18 -10.54 0.70
CA ALA A 361 23.19 -9.76 1.93
C ALA A 361 23.89 -8.41 1.75
N PHE A 362 25.08 -8.41 1.15
CA PHE A 362 25.89 -7.22 0.94
C PHE A 362 25.19 -6.18 0.05
N PHE A 363 24.74 -6.58 -1.14
CA PHE A 363 24.09 -5.68 -2.08
C PHE A 363 22.65 -5.30 -1.67
N SER A 364 22.04 -6.02 -0.71
CA SER A 364 20.72 -5.68 -0.15
C SER A 364 20.78 -4.68 1.00
N THR A 365 21.96 -4.14 1.36
CA THR A 365 22.09 -3.11 2.40
C THR A 365 21.44 -1.80 1.96
N SER A 366 21.12 -0.93 2.91
CA SER A 366 20.46 0.37 2.64
C SER A 366 21.30 1.28 1.74
N PHE A 367 22.64 1.17 1.81
CA PHE A 367 23.56 1.92 0.97
C PHE A 367 23.28 1.66 -0.53
N TRP A 368 23.33 0.40 -0.96
CA TRP A 368 23.12 0.01 -2.36
C TRP A 368 21.69 0.32 -2.81
N ARG A 369 20.69 0.00 -2.00
CA ARG A 369 19.29 0.27 -2.33
C ARG A 369 18.95 1.74 -2.51
N ASN A 370 19.61 2.64 -1.76
CA ASN A 370 19.30 4.07 -1.81
C ASN A 370 20.14 4.81 -2.86
N LYS A 371 21.39 4.39 -3.09
CA LYS A 371 22.33 5.10 -3.97
C LYS A 371 22.45 4.46 -5.36
N PHE A 372 22.39 3.12 -5.43
CA PHE A 372 22.60 2.34 -6.66
C PHE A 372 21.51 1.28 -6.85
N TYR A 373 20.25 1.71 -6.92
CA TYR A 373 19.09 0.81 -6.95
C TYR A 373 19.13 -0.22 -8.08
N SER A 374 19.60 0.16 -9.28
CA SER A 374 19.69 -0.74 -10.44
C SER A 374 20.71 -1.86 -10.20
N VAL A 375 21.86 -1.54 -9.57
CA VAL A 375 22.88 -2.54 -9.20
C VAL A 375 22.31 -3.51 -8.17
N PHE A 376 21.65 -2.99 -7.12
CA PHE A 376 20.96 -3.82 -6.14
C PHE A 376 19.98 -4.79 -6.81
N VAL A 377 19.11 -4.32 -7.69
CA VAL A 377 18.10 -5.18 -8.33
C VAL A 377 18.74 -6.24 -9.21
N ALA A 378 19.74 -5.87 -10.02
CA ALA A 378 20.43 -6.80 -10.91
C ALA A 378 21.16 -7.90 -10.14
N THR A 379 21.98 -7.52 -9.15
CA THR A 379 22.73 -8.48 -8.30
C THR A 379 21.78 -9.36 -7.49
N HIS A 380 20.66 -8.81 -7.03
CA HIS A 380 19.67 -9.56 -6.26
C HIS A 380 18.96 -10.62 -7.11
N ILE A 381 18.53 -10.28 -8.33
CA ILE A 381 17.89 -11.25 -9.24
C ILE A 381 18.87 -12.35 -9.65
N ILE A 382 20.07 -11.97 -10.11
CA ILE A 382 21.10 -12.93 -10.51
C ILE A 382 21.47 -13.83 -9.33
N GLY A 383 21.75 -13.24 -8.16
CA GLY A 383 22.11 -13.96 -6.95
C GLY A 383 21.05 -14.97 -6.50
N VAL A 384 19.76 -14.61 -6.56
CA VAL A 384 18.66 -15.53 -6.22
C VAL A 384 18.61 -16.70 -7.21
N VAL A 385 18.71 -16.44 -8.52
CA VAL A 385 18.66 -17.50 -9.54
C VAL A 385 19.81 -18.51 -9.34
N VAL A 386 21.04 -18.00 -9.16
CA VAL A 386 22.22 -18.87 -8.94
C VAL A 386 22.11 -19.60 -7.60
N LEU A 387 21.65 -18.92 -6.54
CA LEU A 387 21.42 -19.52 -5.22
C LEU A 387 20.46 -20.72 -5.30
N LEU A 388 19.31 -20.55 -5.93
CA LEU A 388 18.30 -21.61 -6.05
C LEU A 388 18.84 -22.82 -6.84
N GLY A 389 19.55 -22.57 -7.95
CA GLY A 389 20.24 -23.63 -8.70
C GLY A 389 21.31 -24.35 -7.88
N ALA A 390 22.12 -23.60 -7.14
CA ALA A 390 23.17 -24.16 -6.28
C ALA A 390 22.58 -25.01 -5.13
N ILE A 391 21.44 -24.60 -4.52
CA ILE A 391 20.75 -25.40 -3.50
C ILE A 391 20.29 -26.73 -4.07
N CYS A 392 19.71 -26.76 -5.28
CA CYS A 392 19.29 -28.01 -5.93
C CYS A 392 20.47 -28.97 -6.19
N MET A 393 21.60 -28.42 -6.61
CA MET A 393 22.81 -29.20 -6.85
C MET A 393 23.53 -29.64 -5.56
N HIS A 394 23.32 -28.90 -4.46
CA HIS A 394 23.94 -29.21 -3.16
C HIS A 394 23.21 -30.31 -2.41
N SER A 395 21.85 -30.34 -2.45
CA SER A 395 21.07 -31.26 -1.63
C SER A 395 19.73 -31.62 -2.32
N ASN A 396 19.60 -32.88 -2.74
CA ASN A 396 18.38 -33.41 -3.35
C ASN A 396 17.12 -33.22 -2.43
N PRO A 397 17.18 -33.46 -1.12
CA PRO A 397 16.04 -33.24 -0.23
C PRO A 397 15.59 -31.77 -0.13
N SER A 398 16.40 -30.79 -0.57
CA SER A 398 16.06 -29.37 -0.61
C SER A 398 15.21 -28.98 -1.85
N VAL A 399 15.17 -29.83 -2.88
CA VAL A 399 14.50 -29.55 -4.16
C VAL A 399 13.02 -29.21 -4.00
N PRO A 400 12.21 -29.90 -3.18
CA PRO A 400 10.80 -29.53 -2.98
C PRO A 400 10.61 -28.07 -2.49
N TYR A 401 11.43 -27.62 -1.57
CA TYR A 401 11.38 -26.22 -1.08
C TYR A 401 11.71 -25.21 -2.18
N VAL A 402 12.70 -25.51 -3.00
CA VAL A 402 13.05 -24.67 -4.16
C VAL A 402 11.92 -24.65 -5.18
N LEU A 403 11.28 -25.80 -5.47
CA LEU A 403 10.15 -25.88 -6.39
C LEU A 403 8.94 -25.07 -5.91
N ILE A 404 8.62 -25.11 -4.61
CA ILE A 404 7.56 -24.28 -4.03
C ILE A 404 7.89 -22.80 -4.22
N ALA A 405 9.14 -22.39 -3.96
CA ALA A 405 9.60 -21.01 -4.13
C ALA A 405 9.54 -20.54 -5.59
N VAL A 406 10.02 -21.36 -6.53
CA VAL A 406 9.97 -21.08 -7.98
C VAL A 406 8.52 -21.05 -8.47
N GLY A 407 7.68 -21.99 -8.03
CA GLY A 407 6.26 -22.03 -8.38
C GLY A 407 5.50 -20.79 -7.91
N ALA A 408 5.73 -20.34 -6.67
CA ALA A 408 5.16 -19.11 -6.15
C ALA A 408 5.60 -17.86 -6.94
N TYR A 409 6.88 -17.80 -7.30
CA TYR A 409 7.41 -16.72 -8.13
C TYR A 409 6.84 -16.76 -9.55
N ALA A 410 6.75 -17.93 -10.17
CA ALA A 410 6.17 -18.11 -11.49
C ALA A 410 4.70 -17.69 -11.52
N LEU A 411 3.92 -18.10 -10.51
CA LEU A 411 2.53 -17.67 -10.36
C LEU A 411 2.43 -16.14 -10.27
N ASP A 412 3.28 -15.49 -9.48
CA ASP A 412 3.32 -14.02 -9.43
C ASP A 412 3.61 -13.40 -10.80
N ARG A 413 4.55 -13.97 -11.57
CA ARG A 413 4.86 -13.48 -12.94
C ARG A 413 3.68 -13.59 -13.87
N VAL A 414 2.99 -14.74 -13.87
CA VAL A 414 1.78 -14.97 -14.68
C VAL A 414 0.68 -13.98 -14.29
N LEU A 415 0.39 -13.84 -12.99
CA LEU A 415 -0.61 -12.89 -12.51
C LEU A 415 -0.26 -11.45 -12.87
N ARG A 416 1.01 -11.06 -12.81
CA ARG A 416 1.44 -9.72 -13.23
C ARG A 416 1.29 -9.50 -14.73
N PHE A 417 1.58 -10.51 -15.55
CA PHE A 417 1.34 -10.43 -16.99
C PHE A 417 -0.14 -10.23 -17.28
N VAL A 418 -1.03 -11.03 -16.65
CA VAL A 418 -2.49 -10.90 -16.78
C VAL A 418 -2.99 -9.52 -16.31
N LYS A 419 -2.37 -8.94 -15.28
CA LYS A 419 -2.71 -7.61 -14.73
C LYS A 419 -2.14 -6.44 -15.55
N THR A 420 -1.30 -6.68 -16.55
CA THR A 420 -0.68 -5.62 -17.34
C THR A 420 -1.60 -5.19 -18.48
N ARG A 421 -1.77 -3.86 -18.63
CA ARG A 421 -2.51 -3.24 -19.73
C ARG A 421 -1.59 -2.34 -20.53
N TYR A 422 -1.74 -2.38 -21.84
CA TYR A 422 -1.11 -1.46 -22.78
C TYR A 422 -2.13 -0.40 -23.17
N ALA A 423 -1.77 0.87 -23.06
CA ALA A 423 -2.67 1.98 -23.34
C ALA A 423 -1.92 3.22 -23.82
N TYR A 424 -2.67 4.18 -24.37
CA TYR A 424 -2.20 5.54 -24.57
C TYR A 424 -2.57 6.40 -23.37
N ALA A 425 -1.66 7.27 -22.97
CA ALA A 425 -1.82 8.19 -21.85
C ALA A 425 -1.58 9.63 -22.30
N HIS A 426 -2.39 10.56 -21.79
CA HIS A 426 -2.17 11.99 -21.93
C HIS A 426 -1.36 12.48 -20.74
N LEU A 427 -0.34 13.31 -21.02
CA LEU A 427 0.55 13.86 -20.00
C LEU A 427 0.32 15.37 -19.90
N THR A 428 0.07 15.85 -18.67
CA THR A 428 -0.05 17.28 -18.37
C THR A 428 0.91 17.66 -17.24
N ALA A 429 1.66 18.75 -17.40
CA ALA A 429 2.58 19.23 -16.39
C ALA A 429 1.84 20.19 -15.43
N LEU A 430 1.72 19.82 -14.15
CA LEU A 430 1.18 20.67 -13.10
C LEU A 430 2.33 21.39 -12.40
N ASN A 431 2.68 22.59 -12.90
CA ASN A 431 3.87 23.33 -12.47
C ASN A 431 3.83 23.69 -10.98
N GLU A 432 2.71 24.17 -10.47
CA GLU A 432 2.51 24.60 -9.08
C GLU A 432 2.66 23.46 -8.09
N LEU A 433 2.24 22.25 -8.50
CA LEU A 433 2.38 21.03 -7.70
C LEU A 433 3.74 20.34 -7.88
N GLY A 434 4.50 20.70 -8.93
CA GLY A 434 5.68 19.95 -9.34
C GLY A 434 5.37 18.49 -9.66
N MET A 435 4.21 18.23 -10.30
CA MET A 435 3.70 16.89 -10.62
C MET A 435 3.37 16.77 -12.09
N THR A 436 3.44 15.54 -12.61
CA THR A 436 2.89 15.17 -13.91
C THR A 436 1.57 14.45 -13.69
N ARG A 437 0.50 14.95 -14.28
CA ARG A 437 -0.79 14.26 -14.39
C ARG A 437 -0.75 13.35 -15.60
N ILE A 438 -1.11 12.09 -15.41
CA ILE A 438 -1.20 11.06 -16.43
C ILE A 438 -2.63 10.58 -16.48
N GLU A 439 -3.29 10.74 -17.63
CA GLU A 439 -4.67 10.32 -17.85
C GLU A 439 -4.70 9.17 -18.86
N VAL A 440 -5.44 8.11 -18.52
CA VAL A 440 -5.59 6.92 -19.37
C VAL A 440 -7.06 6.63 -19.57
N PRO A 441 -7.73 7.28 -20.52
CA PRO A 441 -9.20 7.20 -20.70
C PRO A 441 -9.71 5.79 -20.99
N VAL A 442 -8.94 5.00 -21.73
CA VAL A 442 -9.32 3.62 -22.11
C VAL A 442 -9.46 2.70 -20.89
N VAL A 443 -8.72 2.97 -19.81
CA VAL A 443 -8.78 2.19 -18.57
C VAL A 443 -9.63 2.97 -17.58
N ASN A 444 -10.90 2.64 -17.45
CA ASN A 444 -11.84 3.41 -16.63
C ASN A 444 -12.47 2.63 -15.47
N ALA A 445 -12.11 1.35 -15.29
CA ALA A 445 -12.66 0.49 -14.23
C ALA A 445 -11.66 -0.56 -13.74
N GLY A 446 -12.01 -1.22 -12.62
CA GLY A 446 -11.30 -2.38 -12.11
C GLY A 446 -10.39 -2.09 -10.92
N TRP A 447 -10.36 -0.89 -10.39
CA TRP A 447 -9.62 -0.55 -9.16
C TRP A 447 -10.56 -0.08 -8.05
N ARG A 448 -10.04 -0.09 -6.83
CA ARG A 448 -10.67 0.50 -5.64
C ARG A 448 -9.87 1.73 -5.21
N ALA A 449 -10.55 2.69 -4.62
CA ALA A 449 -9.90 3.86 -4.04
C ALA A 449 -8.79 3.45 -3.05
N GLY A 450 -7.64 4.13 -3.12
CA GLY A 450 -6.46 3.81 -2.33
C GLY A 450 -5.54 2.76 -2.94
N GLN A 451 -5.85 2.16 -4.09
CA GLN A 451 -4.94 1.27 -4.79
C GLN A 451 -3.92 2.05 -5.63
N HIS A 452 -2.81 1.39 -5.92
CA HIS A 452 -1.77 1.91 -6.79
C HIS A 452 -1.53 1.00 -7.99
N VAL A 453 -0.97 1.56 -9.04
CA VAL A 453 -0.49 0.85 -10.21
C VAL A 453 0.99 1.08 -10.41
N ARG A 454 1.62 0.21 -11.16
CA ARG A 454 2.99 0.38 -11.62
C ARG A 454 2.97 0.74 -13.10
N ILE A 455 3.63 1.84 -13.45
CA ILE A 455 3.65 2.34 -14.82
C ILE A 455 5.05 2.29 -15.43
N ARG A 456 5.11 1.94 -16.71
CA ARG A 456 6.26 2.15 -17.59
C ARG A 456 5.85 3.06 -18.73
N VAL A 457 6.66 4.06 -19.02
CA VAL A 457 6.43 5.01 -20.11
C VAL A 457 7.31 4.63 -21.28
N LEU A 458 6.70 4.17 -22.37
CA LEU A 458 7.38 3.67 -23.58
C LEU A 458 7.70 4.82 -24.53
N SER A 459 8.59 5.72 -24.11
CA SER A 459 9.03 6.87 -24.90
C SER A 459 10.55 7.01 -24.89
N ARG A 460 11.11 7.37 -26.03
CA ARG A 460 12.55 7.70 -26.17
C ARG A 460 12.94 8.90 -25.30
N GLY A 461 12.00 9.81 -25.01
CA GLY A 461 12.20 10.95 -24.12
C GLY A 461 12.54 10.57 -22.68
N MET A 462 12.28 9.33 -22.26
CA MET A 462 12.68 8.80 -20.96
C MET A 462 14.18 8.42 -20.88
N GLY A 463 14.91 8.45 -21.99
CA GLY A 463 16.32 8.07 -22.09
C GLY A 463 16.55 6.58 -22.32
N TRP A 464 17.83 6.16 -22.38
CA TRP A 464 18.27 4.82 -22.84
C TRP A 464 17.60 3.67 -22.09
N PHE A 465 17.43 3.76 -20.77
CA PHE A 465 16.83 2.71 -19.93
C PHE A 465 15.53 3.14 -19.22
N GLY A 466 15.15 4.43 -19.27
CA GLY A 466 13.99 4.95 -18.56
C GLY A 466 12.67 4.32 -19.01
N TRP A 467 12.58 3.88 -20.27
CA TRP A 467 11.44 3.14 -20.79
C TRP A 467 11.25 1.75 -20.17
N ALA A 468 12.32 1.13 -19.65
CA ALA A 468 12.28 -0.17 -19.00
C ALA A 468 11.96 -0.07 -17.52
N GLU A 469 12.16 1.11 -16.91
CA GLU A 469 11.89 1.32 -15.48
C GLU A 469 10.39 1.30 -15.19
N CYS A 470 10.04 0.76 -14.03
CA CYS A 470 8.66 0.56 -13.60
C CYS A 470 8.45 1.16 -12.21
N HIS A 471 7.65 2.22 -12.12
CA HIS A 471 7.44 2.98 -10.88
C HIS A 471 6.00 2.87 -10.38
N PRO A 472 5.78 2.76 -9.05
CA PRO A 472 4.44 2.72 -8.45
C PRO A 472 3.89 4.13 -8.23
N PHE A 473 2.60 4.32 -8.54
CA PHE A 473 1.85 5.55 -8.26
C PHE A 473 0.43 5.22 -7.80
N SER A 474 -0.04 5.93 -6.76
CA SER A 474 -1.42 5.82 -6.30
C SER A 474 -2.38 6.34 -7.36
N ILE A 475 -3.49 5.66 -7.55
CA ILE A 475 -4.53 6.08 -8.48
C ILE A 475 -5.29 7.25 -7.84
N ALA A 476 -5.37 8.37 -8.55
CA ALA A 476 -5.99 9.61 -8.08
C ALA A 476 -7.46 9.75 -8.49
N SER A 477 -7.94 8.92 -9.41
CA SER A 477 -9.35 8.90 -9.86
C SER A 477 -10.13 7.75 -9.24
N VAL A 478 -11.44 7.82 -9.37
CA VAL A 478 -12.36 6.75 -9.01
C VAL A 478 -12.72 5.92 -10.24
N ALA A 479 -12.98 4.63 -10.05
CA ALA A 479 -13.45 3.76 -11.11
C ALA A 479 -14.86 4.16 -11.59
N LYS A 480 -15.09 4.12 -12.90
CA LYS A 480 -16.35 4.52 -13.55
C LYS A 480 -16.73 5.99 -13.25
N SER A 481 -15.71 6.86 -13.28
CA SER A 481 -15.96 8.32 -13.18
C SER A 481 -16.79 8.80 -14.40
N PRO A 482 -17.81 9.64 -14.19
CA PRO A 482 -18.57 10.20 -15.31
C PRO A 482 -17.76 11.18 -16.18
N ASN A 483 -16.62 11.66 -15.70
CA ASN A 483 -15.80 12.68 -16.36
C ASN A 483 -14.92 12.14 -17.52
N GLU A 484 -15.06 10.86 -17.89
CA GLU A 484 -14.32 10.19 -18.97
C GLU A 484 -12.79 10.22 -18.89
N GLU A 485 -12.22 10.73 -17.79
CA GLU A 485 -10.76 10.83 -17.60
C GLU A 485 -10.08 9.46 -17.46
N GLY A 486 -10.86 8.43 -17.10
CA GLY A 486 -10.36 7.08 -16.85
C GLY A 486 -9.44 7.00 -15.63
N LEU A 487 -8.34 6.27 -15.78
CA LEU A 487 -7.33 6.12 -14.73
C LEU A 487 -6.41 7.34 -14.71
N VAL A 488 -6.41 8.08 -13.60
CA VAL A 488 -5.57 9.27 -13.40
C VAL A 488 -4.49 9.00 -12.37
N LEU A 489 -3.24 9.33 -12.72
CA LEU A 489 -2.10 9.30 -11.82
C LEU A 489 -1.50 10.69 -11.69
N MET A 490 -1.00 11.03 -10.49
CA MET A 490 -0.26 12.27 -10.24
C MET A 490 1.15 11.92 -9.76
N CYS A 491 2.14 12.12 -10.62
CA CYS A 491 3.52 11.71 -10.40
C CYS A 491 4.36 12.90 -9.94
N LYS A 492 4.73 12.96 -8.65
CA LYS A 492 5.57 14.01 -8.09
C LYS A 492 7.00 13.93 -8.64
N LYS A 493 7.57 15.06 -9.02
CA LYS A 493 8.99 15.21 -9.40
C LYS A 493 9.87 14.97 -8.17
N ALA A 494 10.42 13.76 -8.02
CA ALA A 494 11.19 13.33 -6.87
C ALA A 494 12.55 12.69 -7.22
N GLY A 495 12.76 12.28 -8.47
CA GLY A 495 13.99 11.62 -8.93
C GLY A 495 14.20 11.79 -10.42
N THR A 496 15.27 11.21 -10.95
CA THR A 496 15.66 11.37 -12.37
C THR A 496 14.57 10.92 -13.35
N TRP A 497 13.93 9.77 -13.08
CA TRP A 497 12.86 9.26 -13.91
C TRP A 497 11.63 10.17 -13.93
N THR A 498 11.15 10.60 -12.75
CA THR A 498 9.99 11.49 -12.64
C THR A 498 10.28 12.91 -13.15
N THR A 499 11.54 13.36 -13.11
CA THR A 499 11.95 14.61 -13.74
C THR A 499 11.85 14.51 -15.25
N LYS A 500 12.40 13.44 -15.87
CA LYS A 500 12.27 13.22 -17.32
C LYS A 500 10.81 13.11 -17.76
N LEU A 501 9.97 12.47 -16.95
CA LEU A 501 8.53 12.38 -17.21
C LEU A 501 7.86 13.76 -17.20
N PHE A 502 8.23 14.62 -16.25
CA PHE A 502 7.73 15.98 -16.17
C PHE A 502 8.20 16.85 -17.36
N ASP A 503 9.46 16.71 -17.74
CA ASP A 503 10.01 17.43 -18.89
C ASP A 503 9.37 16.94 -20.20
N LEU A 504 9.03 15.64 -20.30
CA LEU A 504 8.29 15.06 -21.43
C LEU A 504 6.88 15.67 -21.51
N ALA A 505 6.17 15.80 -20.38
CA ALA A 505 4.86 16.44 -20.32
C ALA A 505 4.92 17.91 -20.75
N LYS A 506 5.93 18.67 -20.29
CA LYS A 506 6.13 20.06 -20.74
C LYS A 506 6.37 20.18 -22.24
N ARG A 507 7.17 19.29 -22.82
CA ARG A 507 7.42 19.30 -24.28
C ARG A 507 6.16 18.99 -25.07
N ALA A 508 5.30 18.09 -24.55
CA ALA A 508 4.01 17.80 -25.17
C ALA A 508 3.12 19.06 -25.19
N GLU A 509 3.07 19.80 -24.09
CA GLU A 509 2.30 21.04 -23.96
C GLU A 509 2.76 22.14 -24.92
N TYR A 510 4.09 22.33 -25.11
CA TYR A 510 4.64 23.28 -26.08
C TYR A 510 4.51 22.83 -27.53
N GLY A 511 4.44 21.53 -27.82
CA GLY A 511 4.27 20.98 -29.17
C GLY A 511 2.84 21.07 -29.71
N GLU A 512 1.87 21.33 -28.83
CA GLU A 512 0.43 21.39 -29.15
C GLU A 512 -0.01 22.70 -29.84
N ALA A 513 0.88 23.67 -30.06
CA ALA A 513 0.61 24.82 -30.96
C ALA A 513 0.18 24.37 -32.37
N GLY A 514 0.27 23.08 -32.71
CA GLY A 514 -0.14 22.43 -33.95
C GLY A 514 -1.33 21.48 -33.86
N GLY A 515 -2.06 21.41 -32.75
CA GLY A 515 -3.38 20.74 -32.68
C GLY A 515 -3.40 19.21 -32.51
N TYR A 516 -2.28 18.54 -32.27
CA TYR A 516 -2.25 17.09 -32.04
C TYR A 516 -1.86 16.77 -30.60
N GLN A 517 -2.81 16.27 -29.80
CA GLN A 517 -2.56 15.69 -28.48
C GLN A 517 -1.61 14.49 -28.62
N HIS A 518 -0.36 14.64 -28.24
CA HIS A 518 0.61 13.55 -28.29
C HIS A 518 0.41 12.61 -27.11
N GLY A 519 -0.42 11.58 -27.31
CA GLY A 519 -0.52 10.47 -26.36
C GLY A 519 0.80 9.69 -26.28
N VAL A 520 1.23 9.35 -25.08
CA VAL A 520 2.40 8.51 -24.83
C VAL A 520 1.95 7.08 -24.56
N ARG A 521 2.65 6.10 -25.15
CA ARG A 521 2.38 4.68 -24.89
C ARG A 521 2.85 4.30 -23.49
N VAL A 522 1.99 3.60 -22.73
CA VAL A 522 2.28 3.17 -21.38
C VAL A 522 1.92 1.71 -21.18
N LEU A 523 2.67 1.04 -20.29
CA LEU A 523 2.30 -0.25 -19.72
C LEU A 523 1.91 -0.02 -18.26
N ILE A 524 0.71 -0.43 -17.89
CA ILE A 524 0.13 -0.26 -16.56
C ILE A 524 -0.08 -1.63 -15.95
N GLU A 525 0.63 -1.91 -14.88
CA GLU A 525 0.58 -3.18 -14.15
C GLU A 525 -0.14 -2.96 -12.81
N GLY A 526 -1.23 -3.68 -12.55
CA GLY A 526 -2.00 -3.58 -11.33
C GLY A 526 -3.49 -3.90 -11.50
N PRO A 527 -4.32 -3.52 -10.53
CA PRO A 527 -4.02 -2.70 -9.35
C PRO A 527 -3.42 -3.51 -8.19
N TYR A 528 -2.78 -2.81 -7.24
CA TYR A 528 -2.15 -3.38 -6.06
C TYR A 528 -2.47 -2.57 -4.80
N GLY A 529 -2.26 -3.15 -3.61
CA GLY A 529 -2.42 -2.47 -2.32
C GLY A 529 -3.85 -2.08 -2.00
N GLY A 530 -4.03 -0.93 -1.36
CA GLY A 530 -5.31 -0.36 -0.98
C GLY A 530 -5.87 -0.86 0.36
N PRO A 531 -7.16 -0.57 0.64
CA PRO A 531 -7.75 -0.76 1.97
C PRO A 531 -7.98 -2.23 2.39
N GLY A 532 -7.52 -3.20 1.61
CA GLY A 532 -7.68 -4.63 1.91
C GLY A 532 -9.16 -5.01 2.02
N HIS A 533 -9.56 -5.59 3.17
CA HIS A 533 -10.96 -5.94 3.44
C HIS A 533 -11.79 -4.80 4.03
N THR A 534 -11.21 -3.61 4.25
CA THR A 534 -11.93 -2.45 4.79
C THR A 534 -12.81 -1.81 3.73
N LEU A 535 -14.09 -1.58 4.05
CA LEU A 535 -15.04 -0.84 3.23
C LEU A 535 -15.26 0.54 3.83
N PHE A 536 -14.69 1.60 3.26
CA PHE A 536 -14.80 2.96 3.79
C PHE A 536 -16.26 3.44 3.83
N ALA A 537 -17.07 3.07 2.84
CA ALA A 537 -18.49 3.41 2.78
C ALA A 537 -19.37 2.77 3.88
N SER A 538 -18.83 1.79 4.63
CA SER A 538 -19.56 1.14 5.73
C SER A 538 -19.52 1.91 7.04
N PHE A 539 -18.64 2.91 7.16
CA PHE A 539 -18.49 3.75 8.34
C PHE A 539 -19.52 4.90 8.37
N SER A 540 -19.74 5.50 9.55
CA SER A 540 -20.62 6.66 9.72
C SER A 540 -19.91 8.00 9.56
N GLY A 541 -18.60 8.05 9.71
CA GLY A 541 -17.76 9.21 9.48
C GLY A 541 -16.44 8.84 8.84
N ALA A 542 -15.89 9.74 8.04
CA ALA A 542 -14.59 9.57 7.39
C ALA A 542 -13.77 10.85 7.54
N LEU A 543 -12.52 10.69 8.00
CA LEU A 543 -11.51 11.74 8.05
C LEU A 543 -10.31 11.30 7.19
N PHE A 544 -10.01 12.04 6.14
CA PHE A 544 -8.82 11.82 5.32
C PHE A 544 -7.80 12.92 5.58
N VAL A 545 -6.57 12.53 5.91
CA VAL A 545 -5.46 13.43 6.17
C VAL A 545 -4.36 13.17 5.16
N ALA A 546 -4.10 14.15 4.32
CA ALA A 546 -3.11 14.05 3.24
C ALA A 546 -1.97 15.05 3.43
N GLY A 547 -0.72 14.59 3.27
CA GLY A 547 0.47 15.43 3.27
C GLY A 547 1.11 15.52 1.88
N GLY A 548 1.16 16.73 1.29
CA GLY A 548 1.76 16.93 -0.03
C GLY A 548 1.17 16.04 -1.12
N SER A 549 1.98 15.14 -1.71
CA SER A 549 1.53 14.20 -2.77
C SER A 549 0.59 13.10 -2.28
N GLY A 550 0.42 12.93 -0.96
CA GLY A 550 -0.57 11.99 -0.42
C GLY A 550 -2.02 12.34 -0.75
N ILE A 551 -2.26 13.53 -1.32
CA ILE A 551 -3.58 13.96 -1.83
C ILE A 551 -4.16 12.97 -2.85
N THR A 552 -3.35 12.27 -3.63
CA THR A 552 -3.80 11.30 -4.63
C THR A 552 -4.64 10.18 -4.01
N PHE A 553 -4.21 9.64 -2.87
CA PHE A 553 -4.97 8.66 -2.09
C PHE A 553 -6.27 9.25 -1.57
N ALA A 554 -6.18 10.41 -0.89
CA ALA A 554 -7.35 11.02 -0.25
C ALA A 554 -8.39 11.47 -1.28
N LEU A 555 -7.95 11.99 -2.44
CA LEU A 555 -8.83 12.42 -3.52
C LEU A 555 -9.63 11.25 -4.09
N SER A 556 -8.97 10.13 -4.42
CA SER A 556 -9.66 8.94 -4.91
C SER A 556 -10.64 8.38 -3.87
N ALA A 557 -10.25 8.39 -2.57
CA ALA A 557 -11.11 7.90 -1.50
C ALA A 557 -12.37 8.78 -1.32
N VAL A 558 -12.20 10.10 -1.30
CA VAL A 558 -13.35 11.04 -1.18
C VAL A 558 -14.27 10.93 -2.38
N GLN A 559 -13.73 10.90 -3.61
CA GLN A 559 -14.55 10.73 -4.83
C GLN A 559 -15.33 9.40 -4.84
N ASP A 560 -14.70 8.29 -4.43
CA ASP A 560 -15.38 6.98 -4.32
C ASP A 560 -16.54 7.03 -3.32
N LEU A 561 -16.33 7.68 -2.17
CA LEU A 561 -17.34 7.83 -1.13
C LEU A 561 -18.49 8.73 -1.57
N VAL A 562 -18.19 9.81 -2.27
CA VAL A 562 -19.20 10.71 -2.86
C VAL A 562 -20.04 9.96 -3.87
N GLN A 563 -19.46 9.22 -4.80
CA GLN A 563 -20.20 8.42 -5.77
C GLN A 563 -21.09 7.36 -5.10
N LYS A 564 -20.54 6.65 -4.10
CA LYS A 564 -21.32 5.66 -3.33
C LYS A 564 -22.43 6.31 -2.53
N ASP A 565 -22.22 7.52 -2.00
CA ASP A 565 -23.26 8.25 -1.27
C ASP A 565 -24.38 8.69 -2.18
N LEU A 566 -24.08 9.20 -3.38
CA LEU A 566 -25.08 9.56 -4.40
C LEU A 566 -25.95 8.37 -4.84
N ARG A 567 -25.35 7.16 -4.90
CA ARG A 567 -26.07 5.91 -5.21
C ARG A 567 -26.86 5.36 -4.01
N GLY A 568 -26.74 5.94 -2.82
CA GLY A 568 -27.33 5.40 -1.60
C GLY A 568 -26.61 4.17 -1.03
N GLU A 569 -25.38 3.88 -1.49
CA GLU A 569 -24.53 2.74 -1.12
C GLU A 569 -23.55 3.09 0.02
N SER A 570 -23.76 4.20 0.73
CA SER A 570 -22.88 4.68 1.80
C SER A 570 -23.66 4.89 3.11
N ARG A 571 -23.00 4.54 4.22
CA ARG A 571 -23.49 4.83 5.58
C ARG A 571 -22.99 6.16 6.13
N LEU A 572 -22.14 6.84 5.38
CA LEU A 572 -21.48 8.08 5.79
C LEU A 572 -22.49 9.19 6.08
N LYS A 573 -22.15 10.00 7.05
CA LYS A 573 -22.88 11.20 7.46
C LYS A 573 -21.99 12.43 7.36
N SER A 574 -20.66 12.22 7.49
CA SER A 574 -19.66 13.27 7.40
C SER A 574 -18.39 12.74 6.72
N ILE A 575 -17.87 13.53 5.79
CA ILE A 575 -16.59 13.33 5.11
C ILE A 575 -15.76 14.59 5.31
N GLU A 576 -14.62 14.45 5.96
CA GLU A 576 -13.68 15.54 6.19
C GLU A 576 -12.37 15.22 5.47
N LEU A 577 -11.89 16.15 4.64
CA LEU A 577 -10.58 16.06 3.98
C LEU A 577 -9.67 17.18 4.49
N VAL A 578 -8.56 16.81 5.11
CA VAL A 578 -7.51 17.72 5.56
C VAL A 578 -6.28 17.54 4.67
N TRP A 579 -5.94 18.57 3.89
CA TRP A 579 -4.76 18.52 3.04
C TRP A 579 -3.69 19.51 3.52
N ILE A 580 -2.49 18.99 3.78
CA ILE A 580 -1.36 19.77 4.29
C ILE A 580 -0.36 19.96 3.15
N VAL A 581 -0.11 21.21 2.79
CA VAL A 581 0.80 21.63 1.72
C VAL A 581 1.91 22.56 2.26
N GLN A 582 2.94 22.74 1.49
CA GLN A 582 3.98 23.72 1.83
C GLN A 582 3.56 25.12 1.40
N ASP A 583 3.08 25.26 0.18
CA ASP A 583 2.72 26.51 -0.46
C ASP A 583 1.23 26.53 -0.84
N PRO A 584 0.49 27.60 -0.62
CA PRO A 584 -0.94 27.71 -0.99
C PRO A 584 -1.17 27.64 -2.52
N SER A 585 -0.17 27.96 -3.36
CA SER A 585 -0.29 27.85 -4.82
C SER A 585 -0.59 26.42 -5.27
N MET A 586 -0.18 25.42 -4.48
CA MET A 586 -0.47 24.01 -4.74
C MET A 586 -1.97 23.69 -4.77
N LEU A 587 -2.83 24.56 -4.21
CA LEU A 587 -4.27 24.40 -4.28
C LEU A 587 -4.84 24.70 -5.67
N ILE A 588 -4.23 25.63 -6.42
CA ILE A 588 -4.77 26.18 -7.68
C ILE A 588 -5.15 25.09 -8.69
N PRO A 589 -4.30 24.10 -9.01
CA PRO A 589 -4.63 23.06 -9.98
C PRO A 589 -5.75 22.11 -9.54
N LEU A 590 -6.07 22.05 -8.23
CA LEU A 590 -7.08 21.14 -7.68
C LEU A 590 -8.40 21.84 -7.35
N ILE A 591 -8.48 23.17 -7.47
CA ILE A 591 -9.73 23.92 -7.26
C ILE A 591 -10.89 23.37 -8.12
N PRO A 592 -10.71 23.12 -9.43
CA PRO A 592 -11.81 22.57 -10.24
C PRO A 592 -12.33 21.22 -9.69
N THR A 593 -11.41 20.32 -9.33
CA THR A 593 -11.75 19.00 -8.78
C THR A 593 -12.47 19.11 -7.42
N PHE A 594 -12.02 20.00 -6.54
CA PHE A 594 -12.67 20.23 -5.25
C PHE A 594 -14.05 20.89 -5.43
N THR A 595 -14.16 21.83 -6.38
CA THR A 595 -15.44 22.46 -6.72
C THR A 595 -16.44 21.42 -7.24
N ASP A 596 -16.00 20.53 -8.12
CA ASP A 596 -16.84 19.43 -8.64
C ASP A 596 -17.33 18.52 -7.49
N ILE A 597 -16.43 18.10 -6.60
CA ILE A 597 -16.80 17.28 -5.43
C ILE A 597 -17.81 17.98 -4.54
N LEU A 598 -17.61 19.28 -4.23
CA LEU A 598 -18.44 20.04 -3.30
C LEU A 598 -19.77 20.50 -3.93
N SER A 599 -19.86 20.58 -5.26
CA SER A 599 -21.11 20.92 -5.98
C SER A 599 -22.13 19.80 -5.97
N GLN A 600 -21.71 18.56 -5.70
CA GLN A 600 -22.57 17.38 -5.74
C GLN A 600 -23.52 17.35 -4.52
N ARG A 601 -24.80 17.06 -4.75
CA ARG A 601 -25.83 16.97 -3.70
C ARG A 601 -25.76 15.64 -2.97
N THR A 602 -24.80 15.51 -2.08
CA THR A 602 -24.59 14.31 -1.26
C THR A 602 -25.49 14.29 -0.02
N TYR A 603 -25.74 13.09 0.52
CA TYR A 603 -26.42 12.92 1.81
C TYR A 603 -25.49 13.18 2.98
N ALA A 604 -24.20 12.85 2.83
CA ALA A 604 -23.14 13.16 3.79
C ALA A 604 -22.71 14.62 3.65
N THR A 605 -22.40 15.28 4.76
CA THR A 605 -21.73 16.58 4.74
C THR A 605 -20.28 16.40 4.32
N ILE A 606 -19.80 17.22 3.38
CA ILE A 606 -18.43 17.19 2.91
C ILE A 606 -17.78 18.52 3.28
N HIS A 607 -16.61 18.45 3.90
CA HIS A 607 -15.79 19.62 4.18
C HIS A 607 -14.34 19.35 3.78
N ILE A 608 -13.68 20.32 3.14
CA ILE A 608 -12.29 20.24 2.71
C ILE A 608 -11.53 21.39 3.35
N SER A 609 -10.51 21.07 4.14
CA SER A 609 -9.61 22.05 4.74
C SER A 609 -8.19 21.89 4.21
N VAL A 610 -7.63 22.98 3.69
CA VAL A 610 -6.26 23.03 3.18
C VAL A 610 -5.41 23.85 4.13
N HIS A 611 -4.31 23.26 4.57
CA HIS A 611 -3.38 23.88 5.51
C HIS A 611 -2.02 24.10 4.86
N TYR A 612 -1.53 25.33 4.78
CA TYR A 612 -0.21 25.63 4.25
C TYR A 612 0.79 25.98 5.36
N THR A 613 2.02 25.47 5.26
CA THR A 613 3.03 25.55 6.33
C THR A 613 4.13 26.56 6.10
N GLN A 614 4.33 27.03 4.86
CA GLN A 614 5.32 28.05 4.51
C GLN A 614 4.62 29.31 4.00
N ALA A 615 4.84 30.43 4.68
CA ALA A 615 4.22 31.72 4.36
C ALA A 615 5.08 32.61 3.45
N GLY A 616 6.32 32.23 3.15
CA GLY A 616 7.30 33.13 2.51
C GLY A 616 6.92 33.60 1.10
N ASN A 617 6.24 32.78 0.29
CA ASN A 617 5.78 33.12 -1.06
C ASN A 617 4.24 33.18 -1.15
N ALA A 618 3.58 33.17 -0.01
CA ALA A 618 2.13 33.00 0.05
C ALA A 618 1.34 34.21 -0.49
N GLN A 619 1.92 35.42 -0.47
CA GLN A 619 1.18 36.65 -0.78
C GLN A 619 0.66 36.70 -2.23
N SER A 620 1.48 36.32 -3.21
CA SER A 620 1.04 36.29 -4.62
C SER A 620 -0.02 35.19 -4.86
N ALA A 621 0.21 34.00 -4.31
CA ALA A 621 -0.75 32.90 -4.40
C ALA A 621 -2.07 33.21 -3.68
N LEU A 622 -2.01 33.79 -2.48
CA LEU A 622 -3.21 34.22 -1.74
C LEU A 622 -3.98 35.32 -2.47
N LYS A 623 -3.27 36.27 -3.12
CA LYS A 623 -3.91 37.28 -3.96
C LYS A 623 -4.64 36.65 -5.15
N THR A 624 -4.03 35.65 -5.79
CA THR A 624 -4.68 34.90 -6.89
C THR A 624 -5.88 34.11 -6.39
N LEU A 625 -5.77 33.48 -5.21
CA LEU A 625 -6.86 32.71 -4.61
C LEU A 625 -8.00 33.60 -4.09
N SER A 626 -7.71 34.81 -3.59
CA SER A 626 -8.73 35.77 -3.15
C SER A 626 -9.54 36.35 -4.31
N GLN A 627 -9.00 36.35 -5.51
CA GLN A 627 -9.72 36.78 -6.73
C GLN A 627 -10.70 35.74 -7.28
N LYS A 628 -10.57 34.46 -6.86
CA LYS A 628 -11.46 33.37 -7.26
C LYS A 628 -12.36 32.98 -6.08
N PRO A 629 -13.69 33.00 -6.20
CA PRO A 629 -14.56 32.55 -5.13
C PRO A 629 -14.29 31.07 -4.87
N LEU A 630 -13.83 30.76 -3.67
CA LEU A 630 -13.69 29.36 -3.22
C LEU A 630 -15.09 28.79 -2.89
N PRO A 631 -15.34 27.50 -3.13
CA PRO A 631 -16.56 26.84 -2.69
C PRO A 631 -16.78 27.01 -1.18
N LYS A 632 -18.03 27.11 -0.73
CA LYS A 632 -18.40 27.39 0.67
C LYS A 632 -17.74 26.42 1.69
N ASP A 633 -17.62 25.15 1.32
CA ASP A 633 -17.11 24.10 2.21
C ASP A 633 -15.63 23.78 1.95
N LEU A 634 -14.91 24.66 1.22
CA LEU A 634 -13.47 24.64 1.02
C LEU A 634 -12.82 25.78 1.82
N THR A 635 -12.01 25.43 2.81
CA THR A 635 -11.34 26.41 3.67
C THR A 635 -9.82 26.35 3.53
N LEU A 636 -9.17 27.50 3.63
CA LEU A 636 -7.71 27.63 3.55
C LEU A 636 -7.17 28.23 4.84
N HIS A 637 -6.26 27.53 5.50
CA HIS A 637 -5.72 27.92 6.80
C HIS A 637 -4.19 27.98 6.77
N ALA A 638 -3.62 28.96 7.48
CA ALA A 638 -2.19 29.01 7.75
C ALA A 638 -1.80 28.09 8.92
N GLY A 639 -0.67 27.41 8.80
CA GLY A 639 -0.13 26.55 9.84
C GLY A 639 -0.60 25.08 9.78
N ARG A 640 -0.25 24.31 10.80
CA ARG A 640 -0.59 22.88 10.88
C ARG A 640 -2.02 22.68 11.41
N PRO A 641 -2.76 21.69 10.89
CA PRO A 641 -4.12 21.40 11.35
C PRO A 641 -4.14 20.85 12.79
N LYS A 642 -5.19 21.18 13.52
CA LYS A 642 -5.47 20.61 14.84
C LYS A 642 -6.28 19.29 14.68
N LEU A 643 -5.62 18.24 14.23
CA LEU A 643 -6.26 16.97 13.84
C LEU A 643 -7.12 16.35 14.95
N ALA A 644 -6.78 16.53 16.23
CA ALA A 644 -7.57 16.04 17.36
C ALA A 644 -8.95 16.71 17.43
N GLN A 645 -9.02 18.02 17.15
CA GLN A 645 -10.28 18.75 17.11
C GLN A 645 -11.12 18.33 15.90
N THR A 646 -10.47 18.19 14.74
CA THR A 646 -11.13 17.72 13.49
C THR A 646 -11.73 16.33 13.69
N LEU A 647 -10.96 15.37 14.25
CA LEU A 647 -11.46 14.03 14.54
C LEU A 647 -12.62 14.06 15.53
N SER A 648 -12.55 14.90 16.58
CA SER A 648 -13.63 15.09 17.53
C SER A 648 -14.92 15.57 16.85
N SER A 649 -14.81 16.56 15.95
CA SER A 649 -15.96 17.07 15.17
C SER A 649 -16.60 15.99 14.31
N VAL A 650 -15.79 15.18 13.59
CA VAL A 650 -16.30 14.07 12.78
C VAL A 650 -17.02 13.02 13.63
N ILE A 651 -16.47 12.69 14.82
CA ILE A 651 -17.11 11.76 15.76
C ILE A 651 -18.45 12.32 16.22
N ASP A 652 -18.52 13.61 16.60
CA ASP A 652 -19.74 14.26 17.08
C ASP A 652 -20.81 14.32 15.99
N GLN A 653 -20.44 14.64 14.76
CA GLN A 653 -21.35 14.62 13.59
C GLN A 653 -21.84 13.20 13.30
N ALA A 654 -20.99 12.19 13.36
CA ALA A 654 -21.37 10.80 13.18
C ALA A 654 -22.37 10.32 14.26
N CYS A 655 -22.25 10.81 15.50
CA CYS A 655 -23.15 10.51 16.62
C CYS A 655 -24.45 11.31 16.56
N ALA A 656 -24.40 12.63 16.31
CA ALA A 656 -25.55 13.53 16.35
C ALA A 656 -26.64 13.11 15.37
N LEU A 657 -26.26 12.77 14.16
CA LEU A 657 -27.20 12.33 13.12
C LEU A 657 -27.82 10.95 13.37
N SER A 658 -27.35 10.20 14.39
CA SER A 658 -27.97 8.95 14.85
C SER A 658 -29.05 9.16 15.90
N LEU A 659 -28.94 10.24 16.67
CA LEU A 659 -29.89 10.57 17.74
C LEU A 659 -31.25 11.08 17.20
N PHE A 660 -31.25 11.80 16.07
CA PHE A 660 -32.47 12.24 15.42
C PHE A 660 -33.43 11.13 14.95
N LYS A 661 -32.92 9.87 14.79
CA LYS A 661 -33.76 8.71 14.46
C LYS A 661 -34.37 8.00 15.69
N ARG A 662 -33.92 8.32 16.90
CA ARG A 662 -34.40 7.65 18.12
C ARG A 662 -35.79 8.14 18.59
N GLY A 663 -36.28 9.27 18.10
CA GLY A 663 -37.56 9.87 18.50
C GLY A 663 -38.82 9.34 17.77
N ALA A 664 -38.68 8.44 16.80
CA ALA A 664 -39.83 7.85 16.10
C ALA A 664 -40.27 6.55 16.81
N PRO A 665 -41.55 6.32 17.10
CA PRO A 665 -42.03 5.12 17.79
C PRO A 665 -41.76 3.88 16.94
N ARG A 666 -41.14 2.89 17.57
CA ARG A 666 -40.86 1.57 17.00
C ARG A 666 -42.15 0.83 16.69
N LYS A 667 -42.57 0.68 15.45
CA LYS A 667 -43.48 -0.38 15.04
C LYS A 667 -42.73 -1.70 15.05
N SER A 668 -43.01 -2.55 16.03
CA SER A 668 -42.56 -3.92 16.13
C SER A 668 -43.17 -4.75 15.00
N GLY A 669 -42.36 -5.21 14.08
CA GLY A 669 -42.81 -6.14 13.04
C GLY A 669 -41.69 -6.37 12.01
N ALA A 670 -41.26 -7.63 11.92
CA ALA A 670 -40.38 -8.26 10.95
C ALA A 670 -38.86 -8.11 11.17
N GLY A 671 -38.23 -9.25 11.42
CA GLY A 671 -36.81 -9.47 11.68
C GLY A 671 -35.88 -9.01 10.56
N GLY A 672 -35.37 -7.80 10.72
CA GLY A 672 -34.22 -7.30 9.95
C GLY A 672 -33.21 -6.73 10.94
N ILE A 673 -31.97 -7.22 10.89
CA ILE A 673 -30.83 -6.72 11.67
C ILE A 673 -30.49 -5.29 11.17
N ASN A 674 -31.34 -4.31 11.50
CA ASN A 674 -31.05 -2.90 11.27
C ASN A 674 -30.48 -2.33 12.58
N SER A 675 -29.16 -2.44 12.76
CA SER A 675 -28.45 -1.69 13.80
C SER A 675 -28.60 -0.21 13.53
N THR A 676 -29.46 0.47 14.28
CA THR A 676 -29.76 1.90 14.17
C THR A 676 -28.67 2.81 14.75
N GLY A 677 -27.57 2.27 15.23
CA GLY A 677 -26.44 2.99 15.81
C GLY A 677 -25.42 3.47 14.77
N PRO A 678 -24.48 4.36 15.19
CA PRO A 678 -23.35 4.74 14.36
C PRO A 678 -22.40 3.55 14.12
N CYS A 679 -21.83 3.47 12.93
CA CYS A 679 -20.97 2.37 12.45
C CYS A 679 -19.48 2.75 12.46
N GLY A 680 -19.03 3.57 13.41
CA GLY A 680 -17.62 3.95 13.55
C GLY A 680 -17.17 5.09 12.64
N VAL A 681 -15.93 5.51 12.87
CA VAL A 681 -15.22 6.53 12.07
C VAL A 681 -13.94 5.89 11.51
N ILE A 682 -13.69 6.12 10.23
CA ILE A 682 -12.44 5.76 9.56
C ILE A 682 -11.54 6.99 9.40
N VAL A 683 -10.28 6.85 9.76
CA VAL A 683 -9.23 7.86 9.52
C VAL A 683 -8.28 7.31 8.46
N GLY A 684 -8.26 7.92 7.28
CA GLY A 684 -7.33 7.59 6.19
C GLY A 684 -6.15 8.56 6.20
N VAL A 685 -4.91 8.07 6.19
CA VAL A 685 -3.72 8.92 6.24
C VAL A 685 -2.75 8.54 5.14
N CYS A 686 -2.29 9.55 4.39
CA CYS A 686 -1.21 9.39 3.41
C CYS A 686 -0.29 10.61 3.42
N GLY A 687 1.00 10.39 3.61
CA GLY A 687 1.98 11.48 3.66
C GLY A 687 3.29 11.10 4.35
N PRO A 688 4.08 12.09 4.80
CA PRO A 688 5.31 11.84 5.55
C PRO A 688 5.07 11.02 6.81
N GLY A 689 6.04 10.20 7.22
CA GLY A 689 5.93 9.29 8.36
C GLY A 689 5.46 9.95 9.66
N GLY A 690 5.92 11.18 9.95
CA GLY A 690 5.48 11.94 11.12
C GLY A 690 3.97 12.23 11.13
N LEU A 691 3.35 12.45 9.96
CA LEU A 691 1.90 12.64 9.87
C LEU A 691 1.13 11.37 10.23
N ALA A 692 1.64 10.21 9.84
CA ALA A 692 1.05 8.93 10.22
C ALA A 692 1.19 8.66 11.72
N ASP A 693 2.35 9.04 12.31
CA ASP A 693 2.58 8.94 13.76
C ASP A 693 1.62 9.85 14.55
N ASP A 694 1.44 11.11 14.11
CA ASP A 694 0.49 12.05 14.70
C ASP A 694 -0.94 11.50 14.65
N ALA A 695 -1.35 10.98 13.49
CA ALA A 695 -2.70 10.41 13.32
C ALA A 695 -2.92 9.17 14.21
N ARG A 696 -1.92 8.28 14.35
CA ARG A 696 -1.99 7.13 15.27
C ARG A 696 -2.16 7.57 16.72
N SER A 697 -1.38 8.58 17.12
CA SER A 697 -1.45 9.13 18.47
C SER A 697 -2.84 9.69 18.78
N ILE A 698 -3.39 10.48 17.85
CA ILE A 698 -4.70 11.11 18.01
C ILE A 698 -5.81 10.08 18.04
N VAL A 699 -5.78 9.08 17.15
CA VAL A 699 -6.74 7.97 17.17
C VAL A 699 -6.61 7.16 18.45
N GLY A 700 -5.39 6.96 18.96
CA GLY A 700 -5.14 6.28 20.23
C GLY A 700 -5.69 7.05 21.44
N ALA A 701 -5.64 8.37 21.41
CA ALA A 701 -6.08 9.25 22.49
C ALA A 701 -7.61 9.45 22.58
N VAL A 702 -8.39 8.93 21.61
CA VAL A 702 -9.87 9.01 21.67
C VAL A 702 -10.37 8.25 22.90
N ASP A 703 -11.13 8.93 23.75
CA ASP A 703 -11.72 8.34 24.96
C ASP A 703 -12.54 7.09 24.68
N SER A 704 -12.43 6.08 25.54
CA SER A 704 -13.10 4.78 25.41
C SER A 704 -14.63 4.90 25.34
N LYS A 705 -15.22 5.83 26.07
CA LYS A 705 -16.68 6.07 26.06
C LYS A 705 -17.14 6.63 24.71
N ARG A 706 -16.43 7.65 24.19
CA ARG A 706 -16.71 8.23 22.85
C ARG A 706 -16.50 7.22 21.73
N ARG A 707 -15.44 6.40 21.84
CA ARG A 707 -15.14 5.33 20.87
C ARG A 707 -16.27 4.30 20.81
N LYS A 708 -16.80 3.87 21.96
CA LYS A 708 -17.95 2.95 22.04
C LYS A 708 -19.22 3.60 21.51
N GLN A 709 -19.47 4.89 21.79
CA GLN A 709 -20.64 5.62 21.34
C GLN A 709 -20.72 5.71 19.80
N VAL A 710 -19.57 5.94 19.13
CA VAL A 710 -19.53 6.05 17.66
C VAL A 710 -19.46 4.69 16.97
N GLY A 711 -19.23 3.58 17.70
CA GLY A 711 -19.07 2.25 17.11
C GLY A 711 -17.64 1.91 16.65
N GLY A 712 -16.64 2.59 17.24
CA GLY A 712 -15.22 2.38 16.94
C GLY A 712 -14.57 3.49 16.13
N VAL A 713 -13.24 3.60 16.27
CA VAL A 713 -12.41 4.50 15.44
C VAL A 713 -11.25 3.70 14.88
N GLU A 714 -11.15 3.65 13.57
CA GLU A 714 -10.13 2.89 12.86
C GLU A 714 -9.20 3.80 12.06
N ILE A 715 -7.96 3.36 11.84
CA ILE A 715 -6.99 4.08 11.00
C ILE A 715 -6.52 3.19 9.85
N HIS A 716 -6.48 3.78 8.66
CA HIS A 716 -5.88 3.21 7.46
C HIS A 716 -4.73 4.11 7.01
N GLU A 717 -3.57 3.54 6.80
CA GLU A 717 -2.34 4.24 6.38
C GLU A 717 -1.95 3.75 4.99
N GLU A 718 -1.61 4.70 4.12
CA GLU A 718 -1.16 4.42 2.75
C GLU A 718 0.21 5.04 2.46
#